data_3aa5b8661f195ad42920e93b653ab80f
#
_entry.id   3aa5b8661f195ad42920e93b653ab80f
#
_cell.length_a   1.000
_cell.length_b   1.000
_cell.length_c   1.000
_cell.angle_alpha   90.00
_cell.angle_beta   90.00
_cell.angle_gamma   90.00
#
_symmetry.space_group_name_H-M   'P 1'
#
loop_
_entity.id
_entity.type
_entity.pdbx_description
1 polymer ?
#
loop_
_entity_poly.entity_id
_entity_poly.type
_entity_poly.pdbx_seq_one_letter_code
_entity_poly.pdbx_strand_id
1 'polypeptide(L)'
;MEKKSEGKTRKCLTLLGGRTSLLLCLSLMFQSSYAAGDSTVPEMGNMEIHQIAQQSSTIKGVVKDQKGEPLIGVSIVVKGTTNGTASDFDGNFTLDVPDNSTLVFSFIGFKPQEVRYTGQKTLNIVLAEDSETLDEVVVVGYGSQKKGEITSSVTSVKASDFNKAPVVNPMQLVEGRVAGLTVSRGSTDPNGEVKVQLRGASSLKGSKEPLVIIDAMPGNMTSLNAIAPEDIEAIDVLKDGSAAAIYGTRGNNGVIIVSTRRPQAGTTQVDYSGYIMHEAVYKRPEILNGDEFVAYGKETNNANIRDFGGRDNHYDALLNKSNFTHVHNLTATGGNGKTNYRASLNYKKNDGMIRNTSRETINGSIAVNHRAFDDKLQLSFNLANSFVKVDAVSDDVDKVGDIPNYGILYQAIRINPTMPIYKEDGSFWETYSGYEDFNPVARIYQRTKKKEFKNLLANFKAQYEIIPGLTAAAFFAMEKNDALTNDYSMREEYSQHKDGTNGRAKKEYYQNTNRTTEWTANYNTSINGVHNITGLLGYSYQDFEYEQFSAENKNFLTDVFGTNNLEAGGYLKDGKAEMKSKKETSKLIAFFARANYNYDGKYMASASIRREGSTKFGANNKWAWFPSVSAGWMISREDFMESQEVFDVLKFRAGFGITGSLPTDPYMSLATYGTGAGAWNAYTGSWLTATYGPNINPNPDLKWEKNESLNVGFDFGLLGGRLNGTIDWYSRTTRDLISSYNAQQPSLIYNTITTNVGTMRNRGIELALNAEVVKTKDFSYTANFTFSYENNKLTSLSNDVYKSSYEDQYDLPSPGNPGKAYRLQEGQPIASFFGYVCDGINPDGTWNLRDIDGKEGLSDADRTFIGNGLPKFKAGLQNTFTYKNFDFSFFLRGMFDYDVLNEGAIYFGTTVNIDQSGTNVYKDALKNKVTEQPLFSSYYLEKGNFLKIDNVTLGYTFNFKNNKYVRNLRIYGNVTNLATITGYSGLTPDVNVTGLQAGIEKRGSYPTTRTFTFGVNFGF
;
A
#
# COMPACT_ATOMS: atom_id res chain seq x y z
N MET A 1 7.68 -16.05 -69.16
CA MET A 1 6.76 -17.16 -69.31
C MET A 1 5.78 -17.08 -68.13
N GLU A 2 4.73 -16.39 -68.29
CA GLU A 2 3.34 -16.73 -68.60
C GLU A 2 2.83 -18.04 -68.05
N LYS A 3 1.87 -17.90 -67.11
CA LYS A 3 0.40 -18.09 -67.21
C LYS A 3 -0.21 -17.92 -65.82
N LYS A 4 -1.04 -16.92 -65.61
CA LYS A 4 -2.54 -16.87 -65.63
C LYS A 4 -3.21 -18.10 -64.97
N SER A 5 -4.02 -17.89 -63.89
CA SER A 5 -5.43 -17.46 -63.97
C SER A 5 -6.10 -17.43 -62.57
N GLU A 6 -6.92 -16.44 -62.37
CA GLU A 6 -8.25 -16.38 -61.75
C GLU A 6 -8.38 -16.91 -60.28
N GLY A 7 -8.77 -16.14 -59.31
CA GLY A 7 -9.78 -15.09 -59.20
C GLY A 7 -10.82 -15.46 -58.20
N LYS A 8 -10.84 -14.78 -57.06
CA LYS A 8 -12.09 -14.43 -56.40
C LYS A 8 -11.80 -13.46 -55.22
N THR A 9 -12.30 -12.30 -55.41
CA THR A 9 -12.52 -11.22 -54.48
C THR A 9 -12.99 -11.68 -53.10
N ARG A 10 -12.24 -11.30 -52.03
CA ARG A 10 -12.81 -10.92 -50.78
C ARG A 10 -12.18 -9.62 -50.34
N LYS A 11 -13.05 -8.62 -50.25
CA LYS A 11 -12.74 -7.23 -49.93
C LYS A 11 -12.22 -7.09 -48.50
N CYS A 12 -11.24 -6.21 -48.40
CA CYS A 12 -10.85 -5.46 -47.20
C CYS A 12 -12.03 -5.06 -46.29
N LEU A 13 -11.88 -5.36 -45.04
CA LEU A 13 -12.40 -4.56 -43.90
C LEU A 13 -11.46 -4.73 -42.69
N THR A 14 -10.39 -3.98 -42.73
CA THR A 14 -9.57 -3.72 -41.55
C THR A 14 -9.38 -2.22 -41.46
N LEU A 15 -9.49 -1.73 -40.19
CA LEU A 15 -9.38 -0.35 -39.75
C LEU A 15 -10.74 0.36 -39.56
N LEU A 16 -11.26 0.13 -38.33
CA LEU A 16 -11.94 1.12 -37.50
C LEU A 16 -12.62 0.36 -36.33
N GLY A 17 -11.89 0.08 -35.30
CA GLY A 17 -12.44 -0.67 -34.17
C GLY A 17 -11.67 -0.41 -32.89
N GLY A 18 -11.95 0.71 -32.27
CA GLY A 18 -11.34 0.97 -30.93
C GLY A 18 -12.12 1.94 -30.03
N ARG A 19 -13.16 2.57 -30.55
CA ARG A 19 -13.89 3.59 -29.75
C ARG A 19 -15.42 3.52 -29.78
N THR A 20 -16.03 2.59 -30.49
CA THR A 20 -17.49 2.51 -30.65
C THR A 20 -18.16 1.27 -30.06
N SER A 21 -17.41 0.28 -29.60
CA SER A 21 -18.00 -0.95 -29.05
C SER A 21 -18.54 -0.82 -27.60
N LEU A 22 -18.12 0.19 -26.85
CA LEU A 22 -18.60 0.39 -25.48
C LEU A 22 -19.93 1.14 -25.41
N LEU A 23 -20.25 1.95 -26.43
CA LEU A 23 -21.52 2.69 -26.50
C LEU A 23 -22.67 1.83 -27.06
N LEU A 24 -22.39 0.76 -27.79
CA LEU A 24 -23.42 -0.12 -28.34
C LEU A 24 -23.97 -1.11 -27.28
N CYS A 25 -23.19 -1.50 -26.28
CA CYS A 25 -23.71 -2.32 -25.17
C CYS A 25 -24.58 -1.56 -24.18
N LEU A 26 -24.39 -0.25 -24.03
CA LEU A 26 -25.25 0.57 -23.19
C LEU A 26 -26.59 0.94 -23.87
N SER A 27 -26.64 0.99 -25.20
CA SER A 27 -27.87 1.34 -25.93
C SER A 27 -28.84 0.16 -26.06
N LEU A 28 -28.38 -1.08 -25.90
CA LEU A 28 -29.25 -2.26 -25.93
C LEU A 28 -29.96 -2.59 -24.59
N MET A 29 -29.59 -1.93 -23.50
CA MET A 29 -30.26 -2.07 -22.20
C MET A 29 -31.38 -1.05 -21.94
N PHE A 30 -31.58 -0.06 -22.81
CA PHE A 30 -32.59 1.00 -22.64
C PHE A 30 -33.78 0.94 -23.63
N GLN A 31 -33.90 -0.11 -24.46
CA GLN A 31 -34.97 -0.21 -25.46
C GLN A 31 -36.00 -1.32 -25.25
N SER A 32 -36.30 -1.72 -24.01
CA SER A 32 -37.40 -2.65 -23.74
C SER A 32 -38.40 -2.11 -22.72
N SER A 33 -38.93 -0.94 -22.99
CA SER A 33 -40.09 -0.43 -22.24
C SER A 33 -40.84 0.58 -23.09
N TYR A 34 -41.51 0.11 -24.13
CA TYR A 34 -42.71 0.76 -24.71
C TYR A 34 -43.21 -0.08 -25.88
N ALA A 35 -44.16 -0.97 -25.62
CA ALA A 35 -45.16 -1.42 -26.59
C ALA A 35 -46.38 -1.90 -25.78
N ALA A 36 -47.28 -0.99 -25.54
CA ALA A 36 -48.66 -1.31 -25.29
C ALA A 36 -49.34 -1.47 -26.64
N GLY A 37 -49.86 -2.62 -26.90
CA GLY A 37 -50.68 -2.93 -28.08
C GLY A 37 -51.79 -3.88 -27.73
N ASP A 38 -52.98 -3.34 -27.82
CA ASP A 38 -54.29 -3.90 -27.68
C ASP A 38 -54.50 -5.22 -28.45
N SER A 39 -55.11 -6.24 -27.85
CA SER A 39 -55.96 -7.23 -28.56
C SER A 39 -56.70 -8.12 -27.59
N THR A 40 -57.99 -7.86 -27.52
CA THR A 40 -59.22 -8.69 -27.40
C THR A 40 -59.11 -10.12 -26.80
N VAL A 41 -59.92 -10.26 -25.77
CA VAL A 41 -60.37 -11.41 -25.00
C VAL A 41 -61.12 -12.45 -25.86
N PRO A 42 -61.13 -13.75 -25.46
CA PRO A 42 -62.39 -14.43 -25.22
C PRO A 42 -62.51 -15.00 -23.78
N GLU A 43 -63.66 -14.81 -23.22
CA GLU A 43 -64.16 -15.36 -21.97
C GLU A 43 -64.13 -16.90 -21.95
N MET A 44 -63.71 -17.45 -20.82
CA MET A 44 -64.26 -18.72 -20.30
C MET A 44 -64.00 -18.82 -18.78
N GLY A 45 -65.06 -18.96 -18.06
CA GLY A 45 -65.16 -19.83 -16.90
C GLY A 45 -64.74 -19.26 -15.54
N ASN A 46 -65.72 -18.82 -14.79
CA ASN A 46 -65.68 -18.57 -13.34
C ASN A 46 -65.18 -19.79 -12.58
N MET A 47 -64.01 -19.65 -11.89
CA MET A 47 -63.74 -20.34 -10.64
C MET A 47 -63.46 -19.31 -9.58
N GLU A 48 -64.39 -19.13 -8.67
CA GLU A 48 -64.23 -18.39 -7.44
C GLU A 48 -63.16 -19.03 -6.56
N ILE A 49 -61.95 -18.42 -6.56
CA ILE A 49 -60.98 -18.64 -5.48
C ILE A 49 -61.33 -17.61 -4.42
N HIS A 50 -61.93 -18.05 -3.33
CA HIS A 50 -62.06 -17.24 -2.12
C HIS A 50 -60.67 -16.84 -1.64
N GLN A 51 -60.19 -15.64 -2.04
CA GLN A 51 -59.16 -14.98 -1.27
C GLN A 51 -59.82 -14.55 0.06
N ILE A 52 -59.44 -15.22 1.13
CA ILE A 52 -59.65 -14.73 2.49
C ILE A 52 -58.86 -13.42 2.56
N ALA A 53 -59.51 -12.32 2.44
CA ALA A 53 -58.95 -11.03 2.71
C ALA A 53 -58.51 -11.01 4.19
N GLN A 54 -57.20 -11.19 4.44
CA GLN A 54 -56.63 -10.96 5.75
C GLN A 54 -56.87 -9.52 6.10
N GLN A 55 -57.68 -9.27 7.14
CA GLN A 55 -57.93 -7.93 7.64
C GLN A 55 -56.62 -7.34 8.09
N SER A 56 -56.13 -6.31 7.40
CA SER A 56 -54.97 -5.52 7.80
C SER A 56 -55.43 -4.30 8.57
N SER A 57 -54.76 -4.04 9.68
CA SER A 57 -55.06 -2.86 10.51
C SER A 57 -53.86 -1.91 10.46
N THR A 58 -54.16 -0.60 10.28
CA THR A 58 -53.09 0.42 10.32
C THR A 58 -52.68 0.65 11.77
N ILE A 59 -51.41 0.38 12.08
CA ILE A 59 -50.79 0.63 13.38
C ILE A 59 -49.94 1.89 13.32
N LYS A 60 -49.93 2.66 14.40
CA LYS A 60 -49.02 3.80 14.62
C LYS A 60 -48.19 3.55 15.87
N GLY A 61 -46.98 4.12 15.94
CA GLY A 61 -46.17 3.99 17.13
C GLY A 61 -44.98 4.91 17.14
N VAL A 62 -44.22 4.85 18.23
CA VAL A 62 -42.99 5.61 18.41
C VAL A 62 -41.89 4.64 18.81
N VAL A 63 -40.71 4.77 18.20
CA VAL A 63 -39.51 4.05 18.58
C VAL A 63 -38.54 4.99 19.27
N LYS A 64 -38.12 4.62 20.47
CA LYS A 64 -37.16 5.38 21.31
C LYS A 64 -36.00 4.52 21.75
N ASP A 65 -34.95 5.17 22.21
CA ASP A 65 -33.85 4.49 22.95
C ASP A 65 -34.20 4.35 24.44
N GLN A 66 -33.31 3.69 25.21
CA GLN A 66 -33.46 3.51 26.67
C GLN A 66 -33.42 4.83 27.46
N LYS A 67 -32.95 5.93 26.85
CA LYS A 67 -32.93 7.27 27.46
C LYS A 67 -34.18 8.08 27.13
N GLY A 68 -35.10 7.51 26.31
CA GLY A 68 -36.32 8.13 25.89
C GLY A 68 -36.19 9.04 24.66
N GLU A 69 -35.05 9.05 23.98
CA GLU A 69 -34.85 9.83 22.75
C GLU A 69 -35.46 9.11 21.54
N PRO A 70 -36.13 9.81 20.61
CA PRO A 70 -36.72 9.20 19.43
C PRO A 70 -35.65 8.71 18.46
N LEU A 71 -35.77 7.48 17.96
CA LEU A 71 -34.88 6.87 16.99
C LEU A 71 -35.41 7.06 15.56
N ILE A 72 -34.63 7.74 14.72
CA ILE A 72 -34.97 8.10 13.35
C ILE A 72 -34.47 7.00 12.41
N GLY A 73 -35.29 6.55 11.46
CA GLY A 73 -34.87 5.60 10.44
C GLY A 73 -34.79 4.15 10.92
N VAL A 74 -35.41 3.81 12.04
CA VAL A 74 -35.60 2.42 12.48
C VAL A 74 -36.39 1.68 11.42
N SER A 75 -35.89 0.57 10.92
CA SER A 75 -36.61 -0.30 9.99
C SER A 75 -37.62 -1.13 10.75
N ILE A 76 -38.86 -1.04 10.37
CA ILE A 76 -40.00 -1.78 10.94
C ILE A 76 -40.60 -2.66 9.83
N VAL A 77 -40.44 -4.01 9.95
CA VAL A 77 -40.85 -4.96 8.91
C VAL A 77 -41.74 -6.04 9.49
N VAL A 78 -42.78 -6.42 8.78
CA VAL A 78 -43.60 -7.60 9.12
C VAL A 78 -42.76 -8.85 8.79
N LYS A 79 -42.45 -9.64 9.82
CA LYS A 79 -41.56 -10.82 9.71
C LYS A 79 -42.04 -11.78 8.60
N GLY A 80 -41.12 -12.11 7.69
CA GLY A 80 -41.36 -13.02 6.57
C GLY A 80 -42.04 -12.35 5.36
N THR A 81 -42.17 -11.03 5.33
CA THR A 81 -42.79 -10.28 4.22
C THR A 81 -41.90 -9.10 3.81
N THR A 82 -42.23 -8.47 2.70
CA THR A 82 -41.61 -7.20 2.25
C THR A 82 -42.39 -5.96 2.74
N ASN A 83 -43.44 -6.14 3.55
CA ASN A 83 -44.22 -5.05 4.08
C ASN A 83 -43.52 -4.39 5.27
N GLY A 84 -43.06 -3.16 5.12
CA GLY A 84 -42.31 -2.42 6.14
C GLY A 84 -42.35 -0.92 5.95
N THR A 85 -41.91 -0.21 6.98
CA THR A 85 -41.76 1.24 7.02
C THR A 85 -40.49 1.62 7.80
N ALA A 86 -40.14 2.91 7.80
CA ALA A 86 -39.10 3.45 8.65
C ALA A 86 -39.66 4.54 9.57
N SER A 87 -39.11 4.70 10.77
CA SER A 87 -39.50 5.76 11.69
C SER A 87 -39.06 7.14 11.20
N ASP A 88 -39.86 8.14 11.44
CA ASP A 88 -39.62 9.54 11.11
C ASP A 88 -38.68 10.24 12.14
N PHE A 89 -38.51 11.57 12.01
CA PHE A 89 -37.61 12.37 12.85
C PHE A 89 -38.03 12.41 14.34
N ASP A 90 -39.28 12.18 14.67
CA ASP A 90 -39.79 12.09 16.03
C ASP A 90 -39.93 10.64 16.51
N GLY A 91 -39.36 9.69 15.74
CA GLY A 91 -39.38 8.26 15.99
C GLY A 91 -40.73 7.61 15.66
N ASN A 92 -41.70 8.37 15.08
CA ASN A 92 -43.02 7.83 14.78
C ASN A 92 -42.98 6.95 13.53
N PHE A 93 -43.86 5.94 13.50
CA PHE A 93 -44.06 5.10 12.33
C PHE A 93 -45.54 4.80 12.13
N THR A 94 -45.92 4.50 10.91
CA THR A 94 -47.22 4.02 10.52
C THR A 94 -47.05 2.86 9.54
N LEU A 95 -47.72 1.74 9.80
CA LEU A 95 -47.62 0.54 8.98
C LEU A 95 -48.93 -0.22 8.97
N ASP A 96 -49.35 -0.73 7.82
CA ASP A 96 -50.50 -1.62 7.68
C ASP A 96 -50.05 -3.06 7.96
N VAL A 97 -50.61 -3.66 8.98
CA VAL A 97 -50.11 -4.94 9.54
C VAL A 97 -51.25 -5.97 9.53
N PRO A 98 -51.06 -7.18 9.00
CA PRO A 98 -51.99 -8.30 9.13
C PRO A 98 -52.15 -8.70 10.59
N ASP A 99 -53.34 -9.09 10.99
CA ASP A 99 -53.60 -9.58 12.34
C ASP A 99 -52.73 -10.80 12.69
N ASN A 100 -52.26 -10.84 13.95
CA ASN A 100 -51.39 -11.87 14.49
C ASN A 100 -50.00 -12.00 13.85
N SER A 101 -49.52 -10.98 13.11
CA SER A 101 -48.15 -10.93 12.57
C SER A 101 -47.12 -10.55 13.64
N THR A 102 -45.85 -10.79 13.36
CA THR A 102 -44.73 -10.32 14.20
C THR A 102 -44.01 -9.20 13.46
N LEU A 103 -43.82 -8.08 14.16
CA LEU A 103 -43.06 -6.95 13.67
C LEU A 103 -41.60 -7.05 14.14
N VAL A 104 -40.64 -6.83 13.27
CA VAL A 104 -39.22 -6.75 13.57
C VAL A 104 -38.79 -5.29 13.49
N PHE A 105 -38.30 -4.77 14.59
CA PHE A 105 -37.73 -3.42 14.70
C PHE A 105 -36.21 -3.57 14.68
N SER A 106 -35.54 -2.96 13.73
CA SER A 106 -34.08 -3.01 13.61
C SER A 106 -33.50 -1.64 13.30
N PHE A 107 -32.42 -1.29 14.00
CA PHE A 107 -31.67 -0.04 13.80
C PHE A 107 -30.18 -0.26 14.05
N ILE A 108 -29.33 0.43 13.30
CA ILE A 108 -27.88 0.28 13.43
C ILE A 108 -27.43 0.74 14.82
N GLY A 109 -26.73 -0.14 15.56
CA GLY A 109 -26.29 0.13 16.94
C GLY A 109 -27.32 -0.22 18.02
N PHE A 110 -28.42 -0.89 17.66
CA PHE A 110 -29.47 -1.32 18.60
C PHE A 110 -29.81 -2.81 18.41
N LYS A 111 -30.15 -3.51 19.50
CA LYS A 111 -30.63 -4.90 19.42
C LYS A 111 -31.95 -4.98 18.69
N PRO A 112 -32.07 -5.82 17.65
CA PRO A 112 -33.33 -6.03 16.98
C PRO A 112 -34.40 -6.56 17.98
N GLN A 113 -35.58 -6.01 17.93
CA GLN A 113 -36.69 -6.41 18.80
C GLN A 113 -37.86 -6.95 17.97
N GLU A 114 -38.34 -8.15 18.33
CA GLU A 114 -39.53 -8.74 17.72
C GLU A 114 -40.75 -8.50 18.62
N VAL A 115 -41.83 -7.96 18.05
CA VAL A 115 -43.08 -7.67 18.76
C VAL A 115 -44.23 -8.29 18.03
N ARG A 116 -44.99 -9.15 18.71
CA ARG A 116 -46.22 -9.75 18.13
C ARG A 116 -47.35 -8.76 18.13
N TYR A 117 -47.92 -8.52 16.98
CA TYR A 117 -49.13 -7.68 16.83
C TYR A 117 -50.37 -8.47 17.20
N THR A 118 -51.13 -8.00 18.16
CA THR A 118 -52.33 -8.64 18.67
C THR A 118 -53.56 -7.69 18.68
N GLY A 119 -53.54 -6.68 17.75
CA GLY A 119 -54.65 -5.72 17.60
C GLY A 119 -54.46 -4.36 18.30
N GLN A 120 -53.21 -4.07 18.76
CA GLN A 120 -52.95 -2.75 19.38
C GLN A 120 -52.99 -1.62 18.34
N LYS A 121 -53.66 -0.52 18.63
CA LYS A 121 -53.68 0.66 17.74
C LYS A 121 -52.43 1.52 17.80
N THR A 122 -51.65 1.40 18.88
CA THR A 122 -50.43 2.16 19.08
C THR A 122 -49.34 1.24 19.72
N LEU A 123 -48.12 1.27 19.22
CA LEU A 123 -46.98 0.55 19.75
C LEU A 123 -45.84 1.50 20.08
N ASN A 124 -45.48 1.56 21.35
CA ASN A 124 -44.30 2.30 21.81
C ASN A 124 -43.17 1.30 22.06
N ILE A 125 -42.08 1.42 21.29
CA ILE A 125 -40.94 0.51 21.30
C ILE A 125 -39.75 1.21 21.91
N VAL A 126 -39.06 0.56 22.81
CA VAL A 126 -37.76 1.00 23.34
C VAL A 126 -36.71 0.02 22.91
N LEU A 127 -35.83 0.43 22.00
CA LEU A 127 -34.70 -0.38 21.58
C LEU A 127 -33.53 -0.24 22.56
N ALA A 128 -32.93 -1.37 22.93
CA ALA A 128 -31.72 -1.39 23.73
C ALA A 128 -30.50 -1.16 22.82
N GLU A 129 -29.56 -0.30 23.24
CA GLU A 129 -28.29 -0.16 22.55
C GLU A 129 -27.60 -1.51 22.45
N ASP A 130 -27.11 -1.85 21.24
CA ASP A 130 -26.35 -3.06 21.03
C ASP A 130 -24.88 -2.78 21.39
N SER A 131 -24.51 -3.11 22.62
CA SER A 131 -23.12 -2.99 23.09
C SER A 131 -22.22 -4.13 22.63
N GLU A 132 -22.77 -5.12 21.90
CA GLU A 132 -21.98 -6.27 21.43
C GLU A 132 -21.24 -5.96 20.12
N THR A 133 -20.00 -5.46 20.24
CA THR A 133 -19.01 -5.39 19.13
C THR A 133 -18.72 -6.75 18.46
N LEU A 134 -19.29 -7.85 18.96
CA LEU A 134 -19.13 -9.22 18.46
C LEU A 134 -19.99 -9.54 17.22
N ASP A 135 -21.10 -8.84 16.99
CA ASP A 135 -21.95 -9.03 15.81
C ASP A 135 -21.42 -8.27 14.57
N GLU A 136 -20.31 -7.54 14.74
CA GLU A 136 -19.62 -6.90 13.62
C GLU A 136 -19.19 -7.94 12.58
N VAL A 137 -19.57 -7.72 11.31
CA VAL A 137 -19.21 -8.60 10.20
C VAL A 137 -17.89 -8.14 9.60
N VAL A 138 -16.92 -9.03 9.57
CA VAL A 138 -15.57 -8.82 9.02
C VAL A 138 -15.39 -9.68 7.79
N VAL A 139 -14.76 -9.15 6.75
CA VAL A 139 -14.44 -9.91 5.54
C VAL A 139 -13.23 -10.79 5.82
N VAL A 140 -13.43 -12.10 5.70
CA VAL A 140 -12.40 -13.11 5.87
C VAL A 140 -12.39 -13.99 4.62
N GLY A 141 -11.26 -14.25 4.03
CA GLY A 141 -11.05 -14.96 2.78
C GLY A 141 -12.25 -15.72 2.20
N TYR A 142 -12.72 -15.33 1.02
CA TYR A 142 -13.88 -15.92 0.32
C TYR A 142 -15.21 -15.90 1.09
N GLY A 143 -15.41 -14.94 1.98
CA GLY A 143 -16.66 -14.77 2.73
C GLY A 143 -16.54 -13.73 3.83
N SER A 144 -17.59 -13.60 4.61
CA SER A 144 -17.63 -12.74 5.80
C SER A 144 -18.06 -13.57 7.00
N GLN A 145 -17.55 -13.22 8.19
CA GLN A 145 -17.87 -13.86 9.46
C GLN A 145 -18.15 -12.79 10.52
N LYS A 146 -18.97 -13.12 11.52
CA LYS A 146 -19.12 -12.29 12.70
C LYS A 146 -17.79 -12.25 13.46
N LYS A 147 -17.37 -11.10 13.94
CA LYS A 147 -16.12 -10.91 14.70
C LYS A 147 -16.03 -11.85 15.91
N GLY A 148 -17.16 -12.10 16.56
CA GLY A 148 -17.25 -13.07 17.65
C GLY A 148 -16.89 -14.51 17.26
N GLU A 149 -17.07 -14.91 16.00
CA GLU A 149 -16.83 -16.26 15.50
C GLU A 149 -15.43 -16.46 14.91
N ILE A 150 -14.68 -15.38 14.64
CA ILE A 150 -13.34 -15.44 14.03
C ILE A 150 -12.35 -16.05 15.02
N THR A 151 -11.66 -17.12 14.60
CA THR A 151 -10.67 -17.84 15.42
C THR A 151 -9.22 -17.44 15.14
N SER A 152 -9.01 -16.58 14.14
CA SER A 152 -7.70 -16.09 13.68
C SER A 152 -7.47 -14.61 14.07
N SER A 153 -6.22 -14.13 13.95
CA SER A 153 -5.87 -12.73 14.22
C SER A 153 -6.23 -11.85 13.03
N VAL A 154 -7.37 -11.15 13.12
CA VAL A 154 -7.86 -10.21 12.11
C VAL A 154 -8.14 -8.87 12.76
N THR A 155 -7.66 -7.79 12.16
CA THR A 155 -7.98 -6.43 12.58
C THR A 155 -8.76 -5.73 11.47
N SER A 156 -9.95 -5.24 11.80
CA SER A 156 -10.80 -4.45 10.91
C SER A 156 -10.72 -2.98 11.30
N VAL A 157 -10.50 -2.10 10.34
CA VAL A 157 -10.56 -0.64 10.51
C VAL A 157 -11.60 -0.10 9.54
N LYS A 158 -12.66 0.49 10.06
CA LYS A 158 -13.74 1.06 9.25
C LYS A 158 -13.46 2.53 8.91
N ALA A 159 -14.20 3.06 7.95
CA ALA A 159 -14.08 4.46 7.53
C ALA A 159 -14.28 5.47 8.68
N SER A 160 -15.11 5.13 9.70
CA SER A 160 -15.26 5.93 10.93
C SER A 160 -13.97 6.06 11.73
N ASP A 161 -13.12 5.01 11.68
CA ASP A 161 -11.91 4.85 12.47
C ASP A 161 -10.64 5.19 11.69
N PHE A 162 -10.76 5.56 10.42
CA PHE A 162 -9.63 5.97 9.59
C PHE A 162 -8.94 7.23 10.14
N ASN A 163 -7.66 7.37 9.83
CA ASN A 163 -6.97 8.62 10.06
C ASN A 163 -7.70 9.75 9.33
N LYS A 164 -8.12 10.77 10.05
CA LYS A 164 -8.91 11.89 9.52
C LYS A 164 -8.07 12.90 8.75
N ALA A 165 -6.76 12.71 8.68
CA ALA A 165 -5.88 13.51 7.86
C ALA A 165 -6.12 13.23 6.37
N PRO A 166 -6.00 14.22 5.50
CA PRO A 166 -5.95 13.99 4.06
C PRO A 166 -4.78 13.10 3.70
N VAL A 167 -5.05 12.04 2.97
CA VAL A 167 -4.04 11.03 2.63
C VAL A 167 -3.74 11.01 1.14
N VAL A 168 -2.50 10.72 0.82
CA VAL A 168 -2.05 10.57 -0.57
C VAL A 168 -2.20 9.13 -1.05
N ASN A 169 -1.96 8.19 -0.14
CA ASN A 169 -2.05 6.75 -0.40
C ASN A 169 -3.04 6.11 0.58
N PRO A 170 -3.94 5.20 0.14
CA PRO A 170 -4.93 4.57 1.01
C PRO A 170 -4.37 3.89 2.27
N MET A 171 -3.14 3.37 2.25
CA MET A 171 -2.55 2.73 3.44
C MET A 171 -2.30 3.69 4.60
N GLN A 172 -2.24 4.98 4.33
CA GLN A 172 -2.12 6.00 5.38
C GLN A 172 -3.38 6.14 6.24
N LEU A 173 -4.54 5.69 5.74
CA LEU A 173 -5.79 5.62 6.50
C LEU A 173 -5.67 4.74 7.75
N VAL A 174 -4.81 3.72 7.68
CA VAL A 174 -4.63 2.71 8.73
C VAL A 174 -3.24 2.74 9.38
N GLU A 175 -2.41 3.71 9.04
CA GLU A 175 -1.08 3.89 9.65
C GLU A 175 -1.20 4.10 11.16
N GLY A 176 -0.52 3.22 11.95
CA GLY A 176 -0.58 3.22 13.41
C GLY A 176 -1.92 2.78 14.02
N ARG A 177 -2.89 2.30 13.19
CA ARG A 177 -4.19 1.79 13.65
C ARG A 177 -4.23 0.27 13.78
N VAL A 178 -3.30 -0.41 13.13
CA VAL A 178 -3.20 -1.87 13.14
C VAL A 178 -1.88 -2.26 13.78
N ALA A 179 -1.94 -2.89 14.95
CA ALA A 179 -0.75 -3.40 15.63
C ALA A 179 -0.05 -4.45 14.75
N GLY A 180 1.29 -4.35 14.64
CA GLY A 180 2.11 -5.21 13.77
C GLY A 180 2.17 -4.78 12.30
N LEU A 181 1.37 -3.79 11.86
CA LEU A 181 1.44 -3.22 10.52
C LEU A 181 2.36 -1.99 10.52
N THR A 182 3.37 -2.00 9.69
CA THR A 182 4.28 -0.87 9.45
C THR A 182 3.98 -0.28 8.09
N VAL A 183 3.61 1.01 8.07
CA VAL A 183 3.49 1.83 6.86
C VAL A 183 4.64 2.82 6.92
N SER A 184 5.56 2.75 5.97
CA SER A 184 6.75 3.59 5.96
C SER A 184 6.77 4.46 4.71
N ARG A 185 6.98 5.75 4.92
CA ARG A 185 7.23 6.73 3.86
C ARG A 185 8.69 7.13 3.94
N GLY A 186 9.49 6.76 2.97
CA GLY A 186 10.88 7.22 2.90
C GLY A 186 11.02 8.70 2.56
N SER A 187 9.93 9.41 2.21
CA SER A 187 9.96 10.78 1.69
C SER A 187 8.58 11.43 1.73
N THR A 188 8.54 12.77 1.80
CA THR A 188 7.33 13.58 1.58
C THR A 188 7.08 13.90 0.10
N ASP A 189 7.89 13.37 -0.82
CA ASP A 189 7.68 13.46 -2.27
C ASP A 189 6.30 12.92 -2.65
N PRO A 190 5.45 13.67 -3.41
CA PRO A 190 4.16 13.19 -3.89
C PRO A 190 4.24 11.94 -4.77
N ASN A 191 5.41 11.65 -5.31
CA ASN A 191 5.69 10.48 -6.14
C ASN A 191 6.43 9.36 -5.37
N GLY A 192 6.73 9.61 -4.08
CA GLY A 192 7.44 8.67 -3.21
C GLY A 192 6.65 7.37 -2.98
N GLU A 193 7.37 6.27 -2.90
CA GLU A 193 6.80 4.95 -2.65
C GLU A 193 6.42 4.79 -1.16
N VAL A 194 5.22 4.25 -0.92
CA VAL A 194 4.79 3.83 0.42
C VAL A 194 5.06 2.34 0.56
N LYS A 195 5.91 1.97 1.51
CA LYS A 195 6.25 0.58 1.82
C LYS A 195 5.40 0.08 2.97
N VAL A 196 4.85 -1.12 2.82
CA VAL A 196 3.99 -1.74 3.81
C VAL A 196 4.56 -3.10 4.20
N GLN A 197 4.65 -3.35 5.51
CA GLN A 197 5.17 -4.58 6.05
C GLN A 197 4.34 -5.03 7.24
N LEU A 198 4.05 -6.33 7.34
CA LEU A 198 3.28 -6.90 8.44
C LEU A 198 4.11 -7.94 9.20
N ARG A 199 4.29 -7.73 10.53
CA ARG A 199 5.03 -8.64 11.42
C ARG A 199 6.46 -8.95 10.96
N GLY A 200 7.16 -7.93 10.42
CA GLY A 200 8.55 -8.03 9.95
C GLY A 200 8.69 -8.69 8.57
N ALA A 201 9.92 -8.68 8.04
CA ALA A 201 10.23 -9.32 6.75
C ALA A 201 10.23 -10.85 6.88
N SER A 202 9.79 -11.54 5.82
CA SER A 202 9.69 -13.00 5.79
C SER A 202 10.56 -13.67 4.74
N SER A 203 11.23 -12.91 3.86
CA SER A 203 12.05 -13.43 2.78
C SER A 203 13.27 -12.57 2.52
N LEU A 204 14.33 -13.14 1.96
CA LEU A 204 15.51 -12.42 1.49
C LEU A 204 15.30 -11.88 0.07
N LYS A 205 14.88 -12.72 -0.87
CA LYS A 205 14.65 -12.38 -2.29
C LYS A 205 13.22 -12.62 -2.79
N GLY A 206 12.33 -13.18 -1.96
CA GLY A 206 10.90 -13.31 -2.28
C GLY A 206 10.13 -12.01 -2.04
N SER A 207 8.83 -12.00 -2.35
CA SER A 207 7.94 -10.88 -2.04
C SER A 207 7.94 -10.59 -0.55
N LYS A 208 8.00 -9.30 -0.18
CA LYS A 208 8.00 -8.81 1.21
C LYS A 208 6.74 -8.04 1.56
N GLU A 209 5.91 -7.71 0.56
CA GLU A 209 4.68 -6.95 0.73
C GLU A 209 3.49 -7.86 1.01
N PRO A 210 2.52 -7.42 1.82
CA PRO A 210 1.24 -8.09 1.97
C PRO A 210 0.47 -8.21 0.65
N LEU A 211 -0.33 -9.27 0.51
CA LEU A 211 -1.30 -9.36 -0.57
C LEU A 211 -2.41 -8.33 -0.35
N VAL A 212 -2.72 -7.55 -1.37
CA VAL A 212 -3.87 -6.64 -1.36
C VAL A 212 -5.03 -7.30 -2.11
N ILE A 213 -6.21 -7.34 -1.48
CA ILE A 213 -7.47 -7.80 -2.07
C ILE A 213 -8.40 -6.60 -2.15
N ILE A 214 -8.85 -6.24 -3.34
CA ILE A 214 -9.78 -5.13 -3.56
C ILE A 214 -11.12 -5.72 -4.07
N ASP A 215 -12.19 -5.63 -3.27
CA ASP A 215 -13.51 -6.19 -3.60
C ASP A 215 -13.43 -7.62 -4.15
N ALA A 216 -12.75 -8.49 -3.40
CA ALA A 216 -12.45 -9.89 -3.73
C ALA A 216 -11.41 -10.11 -4.85
N MET A 217 -10.91 -9.08 -5.51
CA MET A 217 -9.90 -9.19 -6.57
C MET A 217 -8.48 -9.17 -5.96
N PRO A 218 -7.66 -10.21 -6.18
CA PRO A 218 -6.27 -10.20 -5.75
C PRO A 218 -5.42 -9.23 -6.58
N GLY A 219 -4.79 -8.27 -5.93
CA GLY A 219 -3.91 -7.25 -6.50
C GLY A 219 -2.60 -7.11 -5.72
N ASN A 220 -2.02 -5.92 -5.74
CA ASN A 220 -0.82 -5.52 -5.02
C ASN A 220 -0.94 -4.06 -4.54
N MET A 221 0.12 -3.50 -3.96
CA MET A 221 0.12 -2.10 -3.49
C MET A 221 -0.08 -1.08 -4.62
N THR A 222 0.35 -1.40 -5.86
CA THR A 222 0.12 -0.54 -7.03
C THR A 222 -1.35 -0.52 -7.42
N SER A 223 -2.04 -1.67 -7.34
CA SER A 223 -3.48 -1.79 -7.62
C SER A 223 -4.31 -0.90 -6.67
N LEU A 224 -3.86 -0.78 -5.41
CA LEU A 224 -4.54 0.04 -4.42
C LEU A 224 -4.54 1.53 -4.78
N ASN A 225 -3.52 2.01 -5.51
CA ASN A 225 -3.45 3.41 -5.96
C ASN A 225 -4.53 3.76 -7.00
N ALA A 226 -5.22 2.77 -7.57
CA ALA A 226 -6.35 2.99 -8.46
C ALA A 226 -7.66 3.35 -7.73
N ILE A 227 -7.70 3.16 -6.40
CA ILE A 227 -8.87 3.42 -5.58
C ILE A 227 -8.67 4.75 -4.83
N ALA A 228 -9.66 5.63 -4.94
CA ALA A 228 -9.66 6.86 -4.14
C ALA A 228 -9.85 6.51 -2.65
N PRO A 229 -9.07 7.11 -1.72
CA PRO A 229 -9.22 6.86 -0.28
C PRO A 229 -10.65 7.07 0.24
N GLU A 230 -11.38 8.03 -0.34
CA GLU A 230 -12.76 8.36 0.00
C GLU A 230 -13.77 7.27 -0.39
N ASP A 231 -13.39 6.39 -1.34
CA ASP A 231 -14.21 5.27 -1.78
C ASP A 231 -14.08 4.03 -0.90
N ILE A 232 -13.14 4.02 0.05
CA ILE A 232 -12.89 2.88 0.94
C ILE A 232 -13.88 2.89 2.10
N GLU A 233 -14.52 1.75 2.37
CA GLU A 233 -15.44 1.53 3.50
C GLU A 233 -14.72 0.91 4.70
N ALA A 234 -13.88 -0.11 4.44
CA ALA A 234 -13.13 -0.81 5.47
C ALA A 234 -11.81 -1.38 4.92
N ILE A 235 -10.86 -1.53 5.81
CA ILE A 235 -9.61 -2.24 5.57
C ILE A 235 -9.46 -3.31 6.64
N ASP A 236 -9.52 -4.58 6.22
CA ASP A 236 -9.36 -5.74 7.07
C ASP A 236 -7.96 -6.33 6.88
N VAL A 237 -7.22 -6.52 7.97
CA VAL A 237 -5.84 -7.03 7.93
C VAL A 237 -5.79 -8.41 8.56
N LEU A 238 -5.52 -9.44 7.75
CA LEU A 238 -5.32 -10.82 8.17
C LEU A 238 -3.85 -11.02 8.50
N LYS A 239 -3.54 -11.16 9.79
CA LYS A 239 -2.16 -11.07 10.30
C LYS A 239 -1.47 -12.41 10.45
N ASP A 240 -2.21 -13.51 10.59
CA ASP A 240 -1.66 -14.82 10.86
C ASP A 240 -1.84 -15.82 9.70
N GLY A 241 -1.06 -16.92 9.77
CA GLY A 241 -1.10 -17.96 8.77
C GLY A 241 -2.44 -18.72 8.73
N SER A 242 -3.21 -18.76 9.82
CA SER A 242 -4.49 -19.44 9.84
C SER A 242 -5.56 -18.70 9.02
N ALA A 243 -5.52 -17.35 9.04
CA ALA A 243 -6.37 -16.52 8.20
C ALA A 243 -5.88 -16.46 6.74
N ALA A 244 -4.56 -16.39 6.53
CA ALA A 244 -3.95 -16.12 5.24
C ALA A 244 -3.76 -17.39 4.37
N ALA A 245 -3.73 -18.60 4.94
CA ALA A 245 -3.45 -19.84 4.22
C ALA A 245 -4.43 -20.13 3.08
N ILE A 246 -5.67 -19.67 3.19
CA ILE A 246 -6.67 -19.81 2.12
C ILE A 246 -6.27 -19.07 0.83
N TYR A 247 -5.40 -18.05 0.94
CA TYR A 247 -4.81 -17.31 -0.19
C TYR A 247 -3.47 -17.90 -0.66
N GLY A 248 -3.00 -18.98 -0.01
CA GLY A 248 -1.81 -19.73 -0.40
C GLY A 248 -0.53 -18.89 -0.32
N THR A 249 0.28 -18.96 -1.38
CA THR A 249 1.59 -18.30 -1.44
C THR A 249 1.52 -16.78 -1.44
N ARG A 250 0.47 -16.21 -1.95
CA ARG A 250 0.31 -14.76 -1.95
C ARG A 250 0.00 -14.20 -0.55
N GLY A 251 -0.55 -15.03 0.35
CA GLY A 251 -0.85 -14.66 1.74
C GLY A 251 0.35 -14.72 2.71
N ASN A 252 1.56 -15.05 2.24
CA ASN A 252 2.75 -15.24 3.09
C ASN A 252 3.05 -14.05 4.01
N ASN A 253 2.95 -12.84 3.51
CA ASN A 253 3.23 -11.60 4.25
C ASN A 253 1.99 -10.98 4.91
N GLY A 254 0.91 -11.79 5.07
CA GLY A 254 -0.41 -11.35 5.47
C GLY A 254 -1.24 -10.85 4.30
N VAL A 255 -2.49 -10.51 4.57
CA VAL A 255 -3.46 -10.07 3.57
C VAL A 255 -4.14 -8.79 4.03
N ILE A 256 -4.21 -7.81 3.16
CA ILE A 256 -4.92 -6.56 3.35
C ILE A 256 -6.14 -6.59 2.44
N ILE A 257 -7.33 -6.70 3.01
CA ILE A 257 -8.58 -6.71 2.27
C ILE A 257 -9.16 -5.30 2.32
N VAL A 258 -9.32 -4.70 1.15
CA VAL A 258 -9.90 -3.38 0.98
C VAL A 258 -11.30 -3.55 0.42
N SER A 259 -12.28 -3.15 1.22
CA SER A 259 -13.69 -3.13 0.81
C SER A 259 -14.05 -1.71 0.40
N THR A 260 -14.51 -1.54 -0.84
CA THR A 260 -15.03 -0.24 -1.28
C THR A 260 -16.48 -0.07 -0.83
N ARG A 261 -16.93 1.19 -0.75
CA ARG A 261 -18.30 1.52 -0.37
C ARG A 261 -19.29 0.89 -1.34
N ARG A 262 -20.22 0.14 -0.79
CA ARG A 262 -21.21 -0.61 -1.58
C ARG A 262 -22.36 0.24 -2.07
N PRO A 263 -22.96 -0.12 -3.23
CA PRO A 263 -24.24 0.45 -3.65
C PRO A 263 -25.33 0.25 -2.60
N GLN A 264 -26.08 1.31 -2.28
CA GLN A 264 -27.17 1.28 -1.32
C GLN A 264 -28.51 1.42 -2.03
N ALA A 265 -29.55 0.75 -1.50
CA ALA A 265 -30.92 0.95 -1.96
C ALA A 265 -31.46 2.30 -1.47
N GLY A 266 -32.37 2.89 -2.25
CA GLY A 266 -33.02 4.14 -1.91
C GLY A 266 -32.92 5.19 -3.02
N THR A 267 -33.43 6.38 -2.74
CA THR A 267 -33.29 7.53 -3.64
C THR A 267 -31.84 7.86 -3.89
N THR A 268 -31.55 8.32 -5.10
CA THR A 268 -30.18 8.72 -5.46
C THR A 268 -29.67 9.82 -4.52
N GLN A 269 -28.55 9.55 -3.86
CA GLN A 269 -27.84 10.51 -3.02
C GLN A 269 -26.53 10.89 -3.72
N VAL A 270 -26.19 12.16 -3.64
CA VAL A 270 -24.95 12.70 -4.19
C VAL A 270 -24.15 13.30 -3.04
N ASP A 271 -22.91 12.90 -2.91
CA ASP A 271 -21.99 13.43 -1.91
C ASP A 271 -20.77 14.04 -2.61
N TYR A 272 -20.37 15.22 -2.15
CA TYR A 272 -19.16 15.88 -2.58
C TYR A 272 -18.21 16.04 -1.40
N SER A 273 -16.94 15.71 -1.58
CA SER A 273 -15.87 16.07 -0.66
C SER A 273 -14.72 16.73 -1.40
N GLY A 274 -14.17 17.79 -0.84
CA GLY A 274 -13.05 18.49 -1.42
C GLY A 274 -12.16 19.12 -0.36
N TYR A 275 -10.87 19.23 -0.67
CA TYR A 275 -9.93 19.91 0.20
C TYR A 275 -8.75 20.49 -0.59
N ILE A 276 -8.13 21.49 0.02
CA ILE A 276 -6.91 22.14 -0.44
C ILE A 276 -5.81 21.93 0.59
N MET A 277 -4.57 21.79 0.12
CA MET A 277 -3.40 21.62 0.98
C MET A 277 -2.26 22.55 0.55
N HIS A 278 -1.50 23.00 1.53
CA HIS A 278 -0.23 23.68 1.33
C HIS A 278 0.82 23.01 2.22
N GLU A 279 1.99 22.76 1.66
CA GLU A 279 3.14 22.17 2.37
C GLU A 279 4.19 23.24 2.64
N ALA A 280 4.60 23.36 3.89
CA ALA A 280 5.71 24.23 4.32
C ALA A 280 6.89 23.37 4.77
N VAL A 281 8.11 23.77 4.44
CA VAL A 281 9.33 23.09 4.90
C VAL A 281 9.39 23.16 6.43
N TYR A 282 9.50 21.99 7.07
CA TYR A 282 9.65 21.85 8.52
C TYR A 282 11.12 21.79 8.95
N LYS A 283 11.92 20.94 8.24
CA LYS A 283 13.36 20.81 8.47
C LYS A 283 14.09 20.58 7.14
N ARG A 284 15.24 21.20 6.97
CA ARG A 284 16.13 21.07 5.81
C ARG A 284 17.59 21.06 6.26
N PRO A 285 18.53 20.61 5.41
CA PRO A 285 19.95 20.67 5.74
C PRO A 285 20.43 22.10 5.98
N GLU A 286 21.24 22.31 7.00
CA GLU A 286 21.94 23.58 7.26
C GLU A 286 23.32 23.51 6.64
N ILE A 287 23.49 24.19 5.49
CA ILE A 287 24.71 24.24 4.70
C ILE A 287 25.39 25.62 4.81
N LEU A 288 26.69 25.70 4.52
CA LEU A 288 27.39 26.99 4.48
C LEU A 288 26.80 27.86 3.36
N ASN A 289 26.63 29.15 3.65
CA ASN A 289 26.39 30.14 2.61
C ASN A 289 27.71 30.57 1.96
N GLY A 290 27.64 31.39 0.86
CA GLY A 290 28.81 31.79 0.12
C GLY A 290 29.85 32.57 0.95
N ASP A 291 29.39 33.42 1.88
CA ASP A 291 30.30 34.21 2.73
C ASP A 291 30.97 33.36 3.81
N GLU A 292 30.22 32.42 4.44
CA GLU A 292 30.76 31.44 5.41
C GLU A 292 31.79 30.52 4.73
N PHE A 293 31.51 30.10 3.49
CA PHE A 293 32.39 29.26 2.70
C PHE A 293 33.71 29.94 2.36
N VAL A 294 33.66 31.20 1.88
CA VAL A 294 34.84 31.99 1.55
C VAL A 294 35.62 32.35 2.81
N ALA A 295 34.93 32.64 3.92
CA ALA A 295 35.59 32.93 5.21
C ALA A 295 36.44 31.75 5.69
N TYR A 296 35.88 30.53 5.61
CA TYR A 296 36.58 29.30 5.93
C TYR A 296 37.81 29.09 5.02
N GLY A 297 37.68 29.30 3.70
CA GLY A 297 38.79 29.20 2.76
C GLY A 297 39.95 30.16 3.06
N LYS A 298 39.65 31.42 3.49
CA LYS A 298 40.63 32.37 3.91
C LYS A 298 41.29 32.00 5.24
N GLU A 299 40.53 31.55 6.22
CA GLU A 299 41.02 31.09 7.52
C GLU A 299 41.98 29.89 7.38
N THR A 300 41.65 28.96 6.53
CA THR A 300 42.47 27.73 6.29
C THR A 300 43.54 27.90 5.21
N ASN A 301 43.57 29.03 4.53
CA ASN A 301 44.44 29.29 3.36
C ASN A 301 44.32 28.16 2.28
N ASN A 302 43.09 27.66 2.05
CA ASN A 302 42.85 26.54 1.18
C ASN A 302 42.60 26.96 -0.27
N ALA A 303 43.50 26.62 -1.18
CA ALA A 303 43.43 26.97 -2.60
C ALA A 303 42.28 26.25 -3.37
N ASN A 304 41.70 25.18 -2.83
CA ASN A 304 40.58 24.49 -3.44
C ASN A 304 39.27 25.28 -3.28
N ILE A 305 39.20 26.19 -2.28
CA ILE A 305 38.01 26.98 -2.00
C ILE A 305 38.03 28.21 -2.89
N ARG A 306 37.39 28.14 -4.04
CA ARG A 306 37.30 29.24 -5.03
C ARG A 306 36.05 30.06 -4.81
N ASP A 307 36.18 31.39 -4.88
CA ASP A 307 35.07 32.31 -4.90
C ASP A 307 34.70 32.65 -6.37
N PHE A 308 33.53 32.23 -6.82
CA PHE A 308 33.00 32.53 -8.16
C PHE A 308 32.12 33.79 -8.19
N GLY A 309 31.96 34.47 -7.06
CA GLY A 309 31.25 35.74 -6.93
C GLY A 309 29.74 35.64 -6.70
N GLY A 310 29.13 34.48 -6.89
CA GLY A 310 27.72 34.27 -6.58
C GLY A 310 27.46 34.11 -5.07
N ARG A 311 26.22 34.39 -4.66
CA ARG A 311 25.76 34.20 -3.27
C ARG A 311 24.38 33.55 -3.20
N ASP A 312 24.00 32.86 -4.25
CA ASP A 312 22.70 32.20 -4.37
C ASP A 312 22.65 30.93 -3.51
N ASN A 313 21.50 30.66 -2.91
CA ASN A 313 21.24 29.37 -2.26
C ASN A 313 20.56 28.42 -3.23
N HIS A 314 21.33 27.52 -3.83
CA HIS A 314 20.83 26.53 -4.82
C HIS A 314 19.75 25.60 -4.23
N TYR A 315 19.87 25.22 -2.97
CA TYR A 315 18.86 24.38 -2.32
C TYR A 315 17.51 25.10 -2.19
N ASP A 316 17.52 26.36 -1.74
CA ASP A 316 16.32 27.20 -1.63
C ASP A 316 15.69 27.50 -2.99
N ALA A 317 16.52 27.67 -4.02
CA ALA A 317 16.06 27.93 -5.39
C ALA A 317 15.31 26.75 -6.00
N LEU A 318 15.58 25.51 -5.55
CA LEU A 318 14.83 24.32 -5.95
C LEU A 318 13.44 24.24 -5.30
N LEU A 319 13.22 24.89 -4.16
CA LEU A 319 11.99 24.74 -3.40
C LEU A 319 10.81 25.48 -4.04
N ASN A 320 9.69 24.81 -4.16
CA ASN A 320 8.42 25.37 -4.55
C ASN A 320 7.65 25.86 -3.31
N LYS A 321 7.89 27.11 -2.93
CA LYS A 321 7.24 27.72 -1.75
C LYS A 321 5.75 28.03 -1.95
N SER A 322 5.25 27.96 -3.18
CA SER A 322 3.84 28.18 -3.56
C SER A 322 3.13 26.92 -4.00
N ASN A 323 3.60 25.74 -3.52
CA ASN A 323 2.97 24.46 -3.83
C ASN A 323 1.51 24.46 -3.39
N PHE A 324 0.65 23.86 -4.19
CA PHE A 324 -0.78 23.80 -3.96
C PHE A 324 -1.33 22.46 -4.39
N THR A 325 -2.00 21.79 -3.46
CA THR A 325 -2.70 20.54 -3.73
C THR A 325 -4.20 20.76 -3.57
N HIS A 326 -4.99 20.25 -4.50
CA HIS A 326 -6.44 20.21 -4.36
C HIS A 326 -7.02 18.87 -4.78
N VAL A 327 -8.08 18.47 -4.08
CA VAL A 327 -8.80 17.21 -4.29
C VAL A 327 -10.29 17.47 -4.35
N HIS A 328 -10.95 16.83 -5.30
CA HIS A 328 -12.39 16.87 -5.50
C HIS A 328 -12.91 15.45 -5.68
N ASN A 329 -13.85 15.04 -4.87
CA ASN A 329 -14.49 13.74 -4.98
C ASN A 329 -16.01 13.91 -5.06
N LEU A 330 -16.63 13.33 -6.09
CA LEU A 330 -18.06 13.32 -6.32
C LEU A 330 -18.55 11.89 -6.36
N THR A 331 -19.53 11.55 -5.53
CA THR A 331 -20.11 10.21 -5.46
C THR A 331 -21.61 10.26 -5.63
N ALA A 332 -22.16 9.34 -6.41
CA ALA A 332 -23.61 9.12 -6.52
C ALA A 332 -23.92 7.66 -6.18
N THR A 333 -24.89 7.43 -5.29
CA THR A 333 -25.37 6.10 -4.93
C THR A 333 -26.89 6.07 -4.89
N GLY A 334 -27.49 4.92 -5.28
CA GLY A 334 -28.92 4.75 -5.27
C GLY A 334 -29.35 3.38 -5.77
N GLY A 335 -30.66 3.13 -5.81
CA GLY A 335 -31.23 1.88 -6.33
C GLY A 335 -32.61 1.56 -5.77
N ASN A 336 -33.22 0.50 -6.30
CA ASN A 336 -34.57 0.09 -5.98
C ASN A 336 -34.64 -1.22 -5.14
N GLY A 337 -33.54 -1.59 -4.47
CA GLY A 337 -33.44 -2.84 -3.69
C GLY A 337 -33.06 -4.05 -4.53
N LYS A 338 -33.54 -4.21 -5.76
CA LYS A 338 -33.12 -5.28 -6.69
C LYS A 338 -31.85 -4.87 -7.44
N THR A 339 -31.78 -3.63 -7.94
CA THR A 339 -30.61 -3.09 -8.62
C THR A 339 -30.13 -1.86 -7.88
N ASN A 340 -28.93 -1.92 -7.35
CA ASN A 340 -28.30 -0.82 -6.65
C ASN A 340 -26.99 -0.47 -7.38
N TYR A 341 -26.67 0.82 -7.42
CA TYR A 341 -25.48 1.32 -8.10
C TYR A 341 -24.76 2.37 -7.25
N ARG A 342 -23.47 2.48 -7.48
CA ARG A 342 -22.62 3.55 -6.99
C ARG A 342 -21.65 3.95 -8.09
N ALA A 343 -21.48 5.25 -8.29
CA ALA A 343 -20.48 5.82 -9.17
C ALA A 343 -19.68 6.88 -8.42
N SER A 344 -18.38 6.94 -8.61
CA SER A 344 -17.54 8.00 -8.07
C SER A 344 -16.57 8.54 -9.11
N LEU A 345 -16.23 9.82 -8.97
CA LEU A 345 -15.21 10.52 -9.73
C LEU A 345 -14.35 11.32 -8.76
N ASN A 346 -13.07 11.02 -8.76
CA ASN A 346 -12.08 11.72 -7.95
C ASN A 346 -11.06 12.40 -8.86
N TYR A 347 -10.79 13.67 -8.60
CA TYR A 347 -9.73 14.44 -9.22
C TYR A 347 -8.79 14.97 -8.16
N LYS A 348 -7.48 14.76 -8.36
CA LYS A 348 -6.44 15.25 -7.47
C LYS A 348 -5.29 15.84 -8.28
N LYS A 349 -4.87 17.04 -7.92
CA LYS A 349 -3.62 17.62 -8.40
C LYS A 349 -2.75 17.99 -7.19
N ASN A 350 -1.52 17.50 -7.18
CA ASN A 350 -0.54 17.72 -6.14
C ASN A 350 0.72 18.31 -6.77
N ASP A 351 1.07 19.54 -6.41
CA ASP A 351 2.34 20.16 -6.75
C ASP A 351 3.36 19.81 -5.66
N GLY A 352 4.53 19.32 -6.06
CA GLY A 352 5.59 18.94 -5.12
C GLY A 352 6.31 20.13 -4.50
N MET A 353 7.04 19.86 -3.41
CA MET A 353 7.91 20.83 -2.73
C MET A 353 9.13 21.22 -3.59
N ILE A 354 9.55 20.39 -4.53
CA ILE A 354 10.56 20.73 -5.54
C ILE A 354 9.87 21.31 -6.77
N ARG A 355 10.42 22.37 -7.34
CA ARG A 355 9.90 22.98 -8.58
C ARG A 355 9.87 21.96 -9.72
N ASN A 356 8.93 22.08 -10.63
CA ASN A 356 8.70 21.18 -11.78
C ASN A 356 8.39 19.73 -11.41
N THR A 357 7.95 19.50 -10.17
CA THR A 357 7.39 18.20 -9.78
C THR A 357 5.89 18.32 -9.52
N SER A 358 5.12 17.39 -10.08
CA SER A 358 3.68 17.34 -9.84
C SER A 358 3.13 15.92 -10.03
N ARG A 359 1.93 15.70 -9.48
CA ARG A 359 1.15 14.49 -9.71
C ARG A 359 -0.32 14.85 -9.91
N GLU A 360 -0.87 14.53 -11.06
CA GLU A 360 -2.29 14.66 -11.38
C GLU A 360 -2.91 13.26 -11.46
N THR A 361 -4.03 13.05 -10.78
CA THR A 361 -4.72 11.77 -10.72
C THR A 361 -6.21 11.97 -10.96
N ILE A 362 -6.78 11.18 -11.86
CA ILE A 362 -8.22 11.08 -12.11
C ILE A 362 -8.62 9.63 -11.86
N ASN A 363 -9.46 9.38 -10.86
CA ASN A 363 -10.02 8.07 -10.58
C ASN A 363 -11.51 8.08 -10.87
N GLY A 364 -11.99 7.06 -11.57
CA GLY A 364 -13.42 6.83 -11.78
C GLY A 364 -13.77 5.41 -11.38
N SER A 365 -14.86 5.22 -10.63
CA SER A 365 -15.36 3.90 -10.28
C SER A 365 -16.87 3.76 -10.48
N ILE A 366 -17.29 2.54 -10.85
CA ILE A 366 -18.70 2.16 -10.96
C ILE A 366 -18.86 0.78 -10.32
N ALA A 367 -19.82 0.66 -9.41
CA ALA A 367 -20.23 -0.60 -8.82
C ALA A 367 -21.73 -0.79 -9.03
N VAL A 368 -22.14 -1.99 -9.47
CA VAL A 368 -23.54 -2.35 -9.67
C VAL A 368 -23.79 -3.73 -9.06
N ASN A 369 -24.80 -3.82 -8.23
CA ASN A 369 -25.31 -5.08 -7.68
C ASN A 369 -26.75 -5.29 -8.14
N HIS A 370 -27.03 -6.48 -8.68
CA HIS A 370 -28.37 -6.86 -9.14
C HIS A 370 -28.78 -8.20 -8.54
N ARG A 371 -30.03 -8.28 -8.08
CA ARG A 371 -30.66 -9.49 -7.56
C ARG A 371 -31.78 -9.93 -8.49
N ALA A 372 -31.82 -11.20 -8.84
CA ALA A 372 -32.81 -11.81 -9.71
C ALA A 372 -33.28 -13.16 -9.19
N PHE A 373 -34.33 -13.71 -9.77
CA PHE A 373 -34.92 -15.02 -9.42
C PHE A 373 -35.22 -15.16 -7.93
N ASP A 374 -36.01 -14.23 -7.38
CA ASP A 374 -36.38 -14.17 -5.96
C ASP A 374 -35.14 -14.19 -5.04
N ASP A 375 -34.17 -13.31 -5.38
CA ASP A 375 -32.87 -13.09 -4.70
C ASP A 375 -31.89 -14.30 -4.76
N LYS A 376 -32.24 -15.40 -5.44
CA LYS A 376 -31.35 -16.56 -5.60
C LYS A 376 -30.13 -16.25 -6.45
N LEU A 377 -30.24 -15.38 -7.45
CA LEU A 377 -29.10 -14.93 -8.28
C LEU A 377 -28.68 -13.54 -7.86
N GLN A 378 -27.41 -13.42 -7.51
CA GLN A 378 -26.77 -12.13 -7.22
C GLN A 378 -25.64 -11.89 -8.23
N LEU A 379 -25.72 -10.77 -8.95
CA LEU A 379 -24.72 -10.32 -9.90
C LEU A 379 -24.06 -9.06 -9.35
N SER A 380 -22.73 -9.05 -9.32
CA SER A 380 -21.95 -7.89 -8.90
C SER A 380 -20.94 -7.55 -9.99
N PHE A 381 -20.89 -6.31 -10.38
CA PHE A 381 -19.91 -5.75 -11.33
C PHE A 381 -19.24 -4.55 -10.69
N ASN A 382 -17.91 -4.54 -10.69
CA ASN A 382 -17.10 -3.42 -10.24
C ASN A 382 -16.08 -3.06 -11.32
N LEU A 383 -15.96 -1.77 -11.58
CA LEU A 383 -14.98 -1.19 -12.51
C LEU A 383 -14.35 0.02 -11.82
N ALA A 384 -13.03 0.04 -11.71
CA ALA A 384 -12.27 1.21 -11.30
C ALA A 384 -11.17 1.49 -12.33
N ASN A 385 -11.03 2.76 -12.68
CA ASN A 385 -10.01 3.20 -13.63
C ASN A 385 -9.30 4.44 -13.08
N SER A 386 -7.98 4.46 -13.21
CA SER A 386 -7.13 5.56 -12.78
C SER A 386 -6.22 6.03 -13.90
N PHE A 387 -6.19 7.33 -14.13
CA PHE A 387 -5.23 8.02 -14.98
C PHE A 387 -4.34 8.89 -14.10
N VAL A 388 -3.03 8.66 -14.18
CA VAL A 388 -2.05 9.42 -13.40
C VAL A 388 -1.03 10.03 -14.33
N LYS A 389 -0.83 11.33 -14.23
CA LYS A 389 0.28 12.04 -14.86
C LYS A 389 1.25 12.51 -13.79
N VAL A 390 2.52 12.29 -14.03
CA VAL A 390 3.60 12.66 -13.14
C VAL A 390 4.61 13.50 -13.91
N ASP A 391 4.87 14.69 -13.42
CA ASP A 391 6.08 15.43 -13.77
C ASP A 391 7.08 15.18 -12.63
N ALA A 392 8.16 14.49 -12.96
CA ALA A 392 9.23 14.18 -12.01
C ALA A 392 10.48 14.94 -12.39
N VAL A 393 11.15 15.47 -11.39
CA VAL A 393 12.56 15.78 -11.53
C VAL A 393 13.30 14.45 -11.45
N SER A 394 14.22 14.23 -12.37
CA SER A 394 14.95 12.98 -12.42
C SER A 394 15.89 12.84 -11.23
N ASP A 395 15.37 12.29 -10.13
CA ASP A 395 16.14 11.66 -9.07
C ASP A 395 16.48 10.21 -9.42
N ASP A 396 16.12 9.77 -10.64
CA ASP A 396 16.66 8.52 -11.12
C ASP A 396 18.17 8.69 -11.17
N VAL A 397 18.75 8.05 -10.22
CA VAL A 397 20.13 7.71 -10.16
C VAL A 397 20.47 7.05 -11.50
N ASP A 398 20.78 7.89 -12.50
CA ASP A 398 21.40 7.40 -13.71
C ASP A 398 22.74 6.84 -13.27
N LYS A 399 22.82 5.53 -13.30
CA LYS A 399 24.07 4.84 -13.04
C LYS A 399 25.01 5.17 -14.19
N VAL A 400 26.07 5.88 -13.91
CA VAL A 400 27.25 5.89 -14.77
C VAL A 400 28.14 4.78 -14.25
N GLY A 401 28.06 3.61 -14.85
CA GLY A 401 28.61 2.39 -14.26
C GLY A 401 27.80 1.98 -13.03
N ASP A 402 28.46 1.51 -11.99
CA ASP A 402 27.81 1.16 -10.70
C ASP A 402 27.72 2.34 -9.71
N ILE A 403 28.15 3.56 -10.14
CA ILE A 403 28.13 4.76 -9.30
C ILE A 403 26.77 5.44 -9.46
N PRO A 404 26.00 5.59 -8.37
CA PRO A 404 24.77 6.37 -8.40
C PRO A 404 25.05 7.81 -8.79
N ASN A 405 24.42 8.32 -9.86
CA ASN A 405 24.43 9.75 -10.13
C ASN A 405 23.67 10.46 -9.00
N TYR A 406 24.28 11.51 -8.51
CA TYR A 406 23.81 12.25 -7.36
C TYR A 406 22.49 12.93 -7.68
N GLY A 407 21.47 12.73 -6.85
CA GLY A 407 20.19 13.41 -6.95
C GLY A 407 20.34 14.93 -6.88
N ILE A 408 19.37 15.64 -7.39
CA ILE A 408 19.37 17.12 -7.48
C ILE A 408 19.57 17.75 -6.10
N LEU A 409 18.90 17.22 -5.06
CA LEU A 409 19.04 17.73 -3.70
C LEU A 409 20.44 17.51 -3.13
N TYR A 410 21.03 16.34 -3.40
CA TYR A 410 22.43 16.08 -3.04
C TYR A 410 23.37 17.11 -3.68
N GLN A 411 23.20 17.38 -4.99
CA GLN A 411 24.00 18.33 -5.72
C GLN A 411 23.82 19.78 -5.19
N ALA A 412 22.57 20.13 -4.82
CA ALA A 412 22.28 21.46 -4.25
C ALA A 412 22.89 21.67 -2.87
N ILE A 413 23.15 20.58 -2.12
CA ILE A 413 23.93 20.64 -0.87
C ILE A 413 25.43 20.77 -1.17
N ARG A 414 25.93 19.98 -2.13
CA ARG A 414 27.35 19.79 -2.43
C ARG A 414 27.98 20.97 -3.20
N ILE A 415 27.22 21.62 -4.10
CA ILE A 415 27.74 22.65 -5.00
C ILE A 415 28.39 23.79 -4.23
N ASN A 416 29.50 24.30 -4.75
CA ASN A 416 30.15 25.48 -4.19
C ASN A 416 29.14 26.63 -4.11
N PRO A 417 28.85 27.18 -2.92
CA PRO A 417 27.78 28.18 -2.74
C PRO A 417 28.09 29.55 -3.33
N THR A 418 29.30 29.75 -3.86
CA THR A 418 29.68 30.97 -4.57
C THR A 418 29.50 30.88 -6.08
N MET A 419 29.08 29.71 -6.60
CA MET A 419 28.71 29.56 -8.01
C MET A 419 27.34 30.26 -8.24
N PRO A 420 27.23 31.18 -9.22
CA PRO A 420 25.96 31.80 -9.55
C PRO A 420 24.99 30.76 -10.15
N ILE A 421 23.68 30.98 -9.96
CA ILE A 421 22.67 30.15 -10.67
C ILE A 421 22.55 30.59 -12.14
N TYR A 422 22.64 31.92 -12.39
CA TYR A 422 22.48 32.51 -13.72
C TYR A 422 23.69 33.35 -14.07
N LYS A 423 23.96 33.44 -15.37
CA LYS A 423 24.88 34.42 -15.94
C LYS A 423 24.16 35.77 -16.07
N GLU A 424 24.93 36.84 -16.42
CA GLU A 424 24.40 38.18 -16.62
C GLU A 424 23.34 38.28 -17.75
N ASP A 425 23.44 37.38 -18.74
CA ASP A 425 22.46 37.25 -19.86
C ASP A 425 21.21 36.45 -19.50
N GLY A 426 21.07 35.97 -18.27
CA GLY A 426 19.96 35.17 -17.78
C GLY A 426 20.04 33.68 -18.14
N SER A 427 21.05 33.25 -18.87
CA SER A 427 21.30 31.80 -19.10
C SER A 427 21.87 31.16 -17.84
N PHE A 428 21.72 29.81 -17.74
CA PHE A 428 22.26 29.07 -16.60
C PHE A 428 23.79 29.09 -16.60
N TRP A 429 24.36 29.25 -15.41
CA TRP A 429 25.79 29.19 -15.21
C TRP A 429 26.22 27.71 -15.04
N GLU A 430 27.23 27.28 -15.79
CA GLU A 430 27.83 25.94 -15.69
C GLU A 430 29.33 26.01 -15.79
N THR A 431 30.08 25.18 -15.02
CA THR A 431 31.55 25.17 -15.07
C THR A 431 32.11 24.30 -16.16
N TYR A 432 31.47 23.19 -16.46
CA TYR A 432 31.93 22.05 -17.29
C TYR A 432 33.37 21.55 -16.97
N SER A 433 34.01 22.06 -15.90
CA SER A 433 35.41 21.84 -15.61
C SER A 433 35.64 20.89 -14.42
N GLY A 434 34.59 20.42 -13.75
CA GLY A 434 34.69 19.51 -12.62
C GLY A 434 34.13 18.13 -12.93
N TYR A 435 34.50 17.16 -12.14
CA TYR A 435 33.86 15.87 -12.15
C TYR A 435 32.57 16.03 -11.33
N GLU A 436 31.41 16.12 -12.04
CA GLU A 436 30.06 16.09 -11.45
C GLU A 436 29.52 17.36 -10.79
N ASP A 437 30.09 18.55 -11.05
CA ASP A 437 29.58 19.82 -10.52
C ASP A 437 28.65 20.52 -11.51
N PHE A 438 27.40 20.04 -11.58
CA PHE A 438 26.37 20.67 -12.41
C PHE A 438 25.51 21.64 -11.58
N ASN A 439 24.92 22.61 -12.23
CA ASN A 439 23.93 23.51 -11.63
C ASN A 439 22.60 22.76 -11.43
N PRO A 440 22.18 22.47 -10.18
CA PRO A 440 20.96 21.72 -9.93
C PRO A 440 19.69 22.44 -10.36
N VAL A 441 19.71 23.78 -10.37
CA VAL A 441 18.58 24.58 -10.85
C VAL A 441 18.48 24.52 -12.38
N ALA A 442 19.59 24.58 -13.12
CA ALA A 442 19.58 24.36 -14.57
C ALA A 442 18.96 23.00 -14.93
N ARG A 443 19.37 21.96 -14.20
CA ARG A 443 18.93 20.58 -14.48
C ARG A 443 17.41 20.38 -14.40
N ILE A 444 16.71 20.99 -13.43
CA ILE A 444 15.25 20.87 -13.33
C ILE A 444 14.49 21.52 -14.49
N TYR A 445 15.12 22.40 -15.25
CA TYR A 445 14.55 23.03 -16.45
C TYR A 445 15.02 22.37 -17.75
N GLN A 446 16.25 21.87 -17.77
CA GLN A 446 16.87 21.28 -18.95
C GLN A 446 16.61 19.77 -19.09
N ARG A 447 16.08 19.14 -18.04
CA ARG A 447 15.68 17.72 -18.07
C ARG A 447 14.24 17.57 -17.66
N THR A 448 13.47 16.83 -18.45
CA THR A 448 12.06 16.55 -18.18
C THR A 448 11.83 15.05 -18.15
N LYS A 449 11.15 14.56 -17.10
CA LYS A 449 10.72 13.19 -16.96
C LYS A 449 9.23 13.12 -16.68
N LYS A 450 8.45 12.77 -17.69
CA LYS A 450 7.00 12.68 -17.62
C LYS A 450 6.58 11.22 -17.63
N LYS A 451 5.77 10.82 -16.64
CA LYS A 451 5.22 9.46 -16.57
C LYS A 451 3.70 9.53 -16.65
N GLU A 452 3.12 8.61 -17.41
CA GLU A 452 1.67 8.42 -17.49
C GLU A 452 1.35 6.99 -17.08
N PHE A 453 0.48 6.82 -16.08
CA PHE A 453 -0.01 5.52 -15.66
C PHE A 453 -1.49 5.41 -15.96
N LYS A 454 -1.91 4.22 -16.42
CA LYS A 454 -3.31 3.87 -16.67
C LYS A 454 -3.56 2.54 -15.95
N ASN A 455 -4.38 2.56 -14.92
CA ASN A 455 -4.69 1.38 -14.13
C ASN A 455 -6.18 1.06 -14.29
N LEU A 456 -6.48 -0.15 -14.72
CA LEU A 456 -7.83 -0.67 -14.86
C LEU A 456 -8.01 -1.87 -13.94
N LEU A 457 -9.02 -1.81 -13.09
CA LEU A 457 -9.49 -2.91 -12.26
C LEU A 457 -10.94 -3.21 -12.65
N ALA A 458 -11.22 -4.40 -13.11
CA ALA A 458 -12.57 -4.82 -13.46
C ALA A 458 -12.84 -6.20 -12.88
N ASN A 459 -13.99 -6.39 -12.24
CA ASN A 459 -14.42 -7.70 -11.80
C ASN A 459 -15.91 -7.91 -11.98
N PHE A 460 -16.28 -9.17 -12.16
CA PHE A 460 -17.65 -9.64 -12.26
C PHE A 460 -17.82 -10.88 -11.42
N LYS A 461 -18.83 -10.91 -10.57
CA LYS A 461 -19.22 -12.07 -9.77
C LYS A 461 -20.66 -12.41 -10.02
N ALA A 462 -20.92 -13.67 -10.33
CA ALA A 462 -22.25 -14.28 -10.35
C ALA A 462 -22.33 -15.32 -9.23
N GLN A 463 -23.31 -15.19 -8.34
CA GLN A 463 -23.54 -16.09 -7.22
C GLN A 463 -24.98 -16.58 -7.28
N TYR A 464 -25.18 -17.90 -7.24
CA TYR A 464 -26.48 -18.53 -7.31
C TYR A 464 -26.72 -19.47 -6.13
N GLU A 465 -27.85 -19.30 -5.44
CA GLU A 465 -28.30 -20.22 -4.40
C GLU A 465 -29.03 -21.41 -5.05
N ILE A 466 -28.36 -22.59 -5.04
CA ILE A 466 -28.84 -23.79 -5.67
C ILE A 466 -29.97 -24.43 -4.83
N ILE A 467 -29.73 -24.56 -3.54
CA ILE A 467 -30.68 -24.95 -2.50
C ILE A 467 -30.41 -24.08 -1.26
N PRO A 468 -31.36 -23.97 -0.34
CA PRO A 468 -31.15 -23.18 0.88
C PRO A 468 -29.82 -23.53 1.58
N GLY A 469 -28.97 -22.55 1.76
CA GLY A 469 -27.63 -22.66 2.35
C GLY A 469 -26.52 -23.09 1.40
N LEU A 470 -26.79 -23.63 0.18
CA LEU A 470 -25.76 -23.97 -0.80
C LEU A 470 -25.71 -22.93 -1.91
N THR A 471 -24.62 -22.20 -1.98
CA THR A 471 -24.37 -21.20 -3.02
C THR A 471 -23.16 -21.59 -3.88
N ALA A 472 -23.28 -21.44 -5.20
CA ALA A 472 -22.17 -21.51 -6.13
C ALA A 472 -21.87 -20.12 -6.68
N ALA A 473 -20.61 -19.80 -6.87
CA ALA A 473 -20.20 -18.51 -7.43
C ALA A 473 -19.10 -18.68 -8.49
N ALA A 474 -19.21 -17.87 -9.55
CA ALA A 474 -18.19 -17.67 -10.56
C ALA A 474 -17.69 -16.23 -10.43
N PHE A 475 -16.36 -16.05 -10.38
CA PHE A 475 -15.70 -14.75 -10.29
C PHE A 475 -14.66 -14.62 -11.40
N PHE A 476 -14.72 -13.49 -12.10
CA PHE A 476 -13.76 -13.13 -13.13
C PHE A 476 -13.23 -11.74 -12.81
N ALA A 477 -11.92 -11.59 -12.84
CA ALA A 477 -11.28 -10.31 -12.62
C ALA A 477 -10.13 -10.06 -13.60
N MET A 478 -9.92 -8.80 -13.94
CA MET A 478 -8.82 -8.32 -14.76
C MET A 478 -8.24 -7.06 -14.14
N GLU A 479 -6.94 -7.09 -13.97
CA GLU A 479 -6.11 -5.93 -13.65
C GLU A 479 -5.19 -5.64 -14.83
N LYS A 480 -5.16 -4.38 -15.27
CA LYS A 480 -4.25 -3.93 -16.31
C LYS A 480 -3.60 -2.63 -15.90
N ASN A 481 -2.28 -2.61 -15.85
CA ASN A 481 -1.47 -1.46 -15.47
C ASN A 481 -0.52 -1.14 -16.63
N ASP A 482 -0.74 0.00 -17.28
CA ASP A 482 0.12 0.52 -18.34
C ASP A 482 0.91 1.71 -17.81
N ALA A 483 2.17 1.83 -18.16
CA ALA A 483 2.96 3.03 -17.88
C ALA A 483 3.79 3.44 -19.08
N LEU A 484 3.76 4.72 -19.38
CA LEU A 484 4.59 5.37 -20.39
C LEU A 484 5.48 6.40 -19.70
N THR A 485 6.79 6.26 -19.87
CA THR A 485 7.79 7.23 -19.41
C THR A 485 8.41 7.92 -20.60
N ASN A 486 8.42 9.26 -20.56
CA ASN A 486 9.08 10.13 -21.50
C ASN A 486 10.19 10.87 -20.76
N ASP A 487 11.46 10.58 -21.07
CA ASP A 487 12.64 11.20 -20.44
C ASP A 487 13.44 11.93 -21.52
N TYR A 488 13.59 13.24 -21.33
CA TYR A 488 14.28 14.12 -22.28
C TYR A 488 15.29 15.00 -21.56
N SER A 489 16.54 15.00 -22.05
CA SER A 489 17.58 15.94 -21.67
C SER A 489 17.88 16.86 -22.83
N MET A 490 17.81 18.16 -22.61
CA MET A 490 18.09 19.17 -23.63
C MET A 490 19.56 19.12 -24.04
N ARG A 491 19.89 19.70 -25.19
CA ARG A 491 21.24 19.71 -25.76
C ARG A 491 22.25 20.45 -24.86
N GLU A 492 21.81 21.45 -24.13
CA GLU A 492 22.63 22.26 -23.22
C GLU A 492 22.75 21.66 -21.81
N GLU A 493 22.06 20.55 -21.52
CA GLU A 493 22.10 19.91 -20.21
C GLU A 493 23.52 19.38 -19.95
N TYR A 494 24.00 19.57 -18.74
CA TYR A 494 25.37 19.30 -18.31
C TYR A 494 25.89 17.92 -18.72
N SER A 495 25.10 16.86 -18.55
CA SER A 495 25.53 15.49 -18.89
C SER A 495 25.71 15.31 -20.40
N GLN A 496 24.91 15.99 -21.22
CA GLN A 496 25.03 15.95 -22.68
C GLN A 496 26.32 16.61 -23.15
N HIS A 497 26.67 17.75 -22.54
CA HIS A 497 27.92 18.41 -22.83
C HIS A 497 29.13 17.56 -22.42
N LYS A 498 29.10 16.98 -21.23
CA LYS A 498 30.15 16.12 -20.70
C LYS A 498 30.36 14.85 -21.56
N ASP A 499 29.27 14.21 -22.00
CA ASP A 499 29.31 13.01 -22.84
C ASP A 499 29.66 13.33 -24.31
N GLY A 500 29.80 14.61 -24.68
CA GLY A 500 29.99 15.02 -26.07
C GLY A 500 28.77 14.73 -26.94
N THR A 501 27.57 14.75 -26.36
CA THR A 501 26.30 14.50 -27.07
C THR A 501 25.42 15.73 -27.08
N ASN A 502 24.49 15.81 -28.01
CA ASN A 502 23.54 16.90 -28.18
C ASN A 502 22.13 16.42 -27.93
N GLY A 503 21.69 16.44 -26.65
CA GLY A 503 20.38 16.01 -26.26
C GLY A 503 20.20 14.48 -26.26
N ARG A 504 19.31 14.03 -25.38
CA ARG A 504 18.94 12.61 -25.19
C ARG A 504 17.44 12.48 -25.06
N ALA A 505 16.84 11.58 -25.81
CA ALA A 505 15.42 11.26 -25.70
C ALA A 505 15.22 9.75 -25.48
N LYS A 506 14.45 9.39 -24.46
CA LYS A 506 14.07 8.01 -24.14
C LYS A 506 12.56 7.90 -24.00
N LYS A 507 11.98 6.88 -24.60
CA LYS A 507 10.62 6.41 -24.31
C LYS A 507 10.67 5.00 -23.76
N GLU A 508 9.90 4.76 -22.71
CA GLU A 508 9.77 3.45 -22.11
C GLU A 508 8.29 3.18 -21.83
N TYR A 509 7.82 2.04 -22.29
CA TYR A 509 6.46 1.56 -22.03
C TYR A 509 6.53 0.20 -21.38
N TYR A 510 5.72 -0.01 -20.33
CA TYR A 510 5.46 -1.35 -19.82
C TYR A 510 3.98 -1.57 -19.58
N GLN A 511 3.58 -2.81 -19.65
CA GLN A 511 2.23 -3.29 -19.37
C GLN A 511 2.29 -4.52 -18.49
N ASN A 512 1.49 -4.48 -17.40
CA ASN A 512 1.17 -5.65 -16.58
C ASN A 512 -0.29 -6.00 -16.79
N THR A 513 -0.58 -7.27 -17.12
CA THR A 513 -1.95 -7.77 -17.20
C THR A 513 -2.10 -9.01 -16.33
N ASN A 514 -3.01 -8.95 -15.35
CA ASN A 514 -3.34 -10.06 -14.46
C ASN A 514 -4.80 -10.45 -14.69
N ARG A 515 -5.06 -11.74 -14.95
CA ARG A 515 -6.40 -12.29 -15.13
C ARG A 515 -6.65 -13.34 -14.07
N THR A 516 -7.78 -13.26 -13.38
CA THR A 516 -8.17 -14.19 -12.33
C THR A 516 -9.53 -14.78 -12.66
N THR A 517 -9.64 -16.09 -12.55
CA THR A 517 -10.90 -16.83 -12.64
C THR A 517 -11.03 -17.72 -11.43
N GLU A 518 -12.17 -17.63 -10.72
CA GLU A 518 -12.41 -18.42 -9.52
C GLU A 518 -13.81 -19.02 -9.54
N TRP A 519 -13.91 -20.23 -9.04
CA TRP A 519 -15.17 -20.95 -8.86
C TRP A 519 -15.25 -21.42 -7.41
N THR A 520 -16.35 -21.13 -6.73
CA THR A 520 -16.54 -21.51 -5.33
C THR A 520 -17.90 -22.09 -5.11
N ALA A 521 -17.97 -23.06 -4.19
CA ALA A 521 -19.21 -23.59 -3.63
C ALA A 521 -19.16 -23.42 -2.11
N ASN A 522 -20.15 -22.78 -1.54
CA ASN A 522 -20.26 -22.51 -0.12
C ASN A 522 -21.56 -23.11 0.43
N TYR A 523 -21.45 -23.88 1.51
CA TYR A 523 -22.59 -24.50 2.19
C TYR A 523 -22.64 -24.07 3.64
N ASN A 524 -23.75 -23.46 4.05
CA ASN A 524 -24.01 -23.02 5.41
C ASN A 524 -25.23 -23.75 5.96
N THR A 525 -25.11 -24.35 7.14
CA THR A 525 -26.21 -25.01 7.81
C THR A 525 -26.15 -24.86 9.31
N SER A 526 -27.31 -24.87 9.96
CA SER A 526 -27.43 -24.86 11.41
C SER A 526 -28.27 -26.07 11.84
N ILE A 527 -27.73 -26.91 12.70
CA ILE A 527 -28.39 -28.12 13.23
C ILE A 527 -28.80 -27.83 14.67
N ASN A 528 -30.06 -28.01 14.98
CA ASN A 528 -30.68 -27.75 16.29
C ASN A 528 -30.45 -26.29 16.81
N GLY A 529 -30.10 -25.34 15.93
CA GLY A 529 -29.85 -23.94 16.31
C GLY A 529 -28.53 -23.69 17.02
N VAL A 530 -27.79 -24.72 17.43
CA VAL A 530 -26.53 -24.60 18.22
C VAL A 530 -25.30 -25.06 17.44
N HIS A 531 -25.43 -25.96 16.47
CA HIS A 531 -24.31 -26.44 15.66
C HIS A 531 -24.29 -25.73 14.31
N ASN A 532 -23.51 -24.67 14.17
CA ASN A 532 -23.37 -23.93 12.92
C ASN A 532 -22.14 -24.45 12.15
N ILE A 533 -22.35 -24.89 10.92
CA ILE A 533 -21.33 -25.47 10.06
C ILE A 533 -21.28 -24.68 8.75
N THR A 534 -20.10 -24.26 8.35
CA THR A 534 -19.83 -23.64 7.05
C THR A 534 -18.75 -24.42 6.31
N GLY A 535 -19.04 -24.85 5.09
CA GLY A 535 -18.10 -25.51 4.20
C GLY A 535 -17.85 -24.67 2.95
N LEU A 536 -16.60 -24.54 2.51
CA LEU A 536 -16.19 -23.87 1.28
C LEU A 536 -15.31 -24.80 0.46
N LEU A 537 -15.61 -24.93 -0.84
CA LEU A 537 -14.74 -25.53 -1.84
C LEU A 537 -14.44 -24.50 -2.91
N GLY A 538 -13.22 -24.49 -3.45
CA GLY A 538 -12.86 -23.53 -4.46
C GLY A 538 -11.76 -23.97 -5.41
N TYR A 539 -11.79 -23.38 -6.60
CA TYR A 539 -10.77 -23.44 -7.65
C TYR A 539 -10.41 -22.04 -8.06
N SER A 540 -9.12 -21.76 -8.25
CA SER A 540 -8.60 -20.46 -8.71
C SER A 540 -7.54 -20.68 -9.80
N TYR A 541 -7.64 -19.91 -10.87
CA TYR A 541 -6.66 -19.81 -11.93
C TYR A 541 -6.27 -18.36 -12.12
N GLN A 542 -4.97 -18.09 -12.14
CA GLN A 542 -4.40 -16.75 -12.35
C GLN A 542 -3.34 -16.79 -13.45
N ASP A 543 -3.40 -15.81 -14.33
CA ASP A 543 -2.48 -15.61 -15.46
C ASP A 543 -1.89 -14.22 -15.37
N PHE A 544 -0.54 -14.13 -15.33
CA PHE A 544 0.23 -12.92 -15.21
C PHE A 544 1.06 -12.72 -16.46
N GLU A 545 0.97 -11.54 -17.05
CA GLU A 545 1.71 -11.16 -18.25
C GLU A 545 2.35 -9.80 -18.03
N TYR A 546 3.66 -9.72 -18.26
CA TYR A 546 4.44 -8.48 -18.24
C TYR A 546 5.08 -8.28 -19.61
N GLU A 547 4.95 -7.09 -20.18
CA GLU A 547 5.59 -6.69 -21.42
C GLU A 547 6.21 -5.30 -21.27
N GLN A 548 7.43 -5.14 -21.77
CA GLN A 548 8.18 -3.89 -21.74
C GLN A 548 8.84 -3.63 -23.09
N PHE A 549 8.85 -2.36 -23.48
CA PHE A 549 9.59 -1.85 -24.62
C PHE A 549 10.21 -0.51 -24.26
N SER A 550 11.46 -0.27 -24.67
CA SER A 550 12.09 1.04 -24.55
C SER A 550 12.95 1.36 -25.79
N ALA A 551 13.02 2.63 -26.13
CA ALA A 551 13.88 3.16 -27.17
C ALA A 551 14.54 4.45 -26.67
N GLU A 552 15.85 4.59 -26.94
CA GLU A 552 16.65 5.74 -26.58
C GLU A 552 17.51 6.17 -27.77
N ASN A 553 17.58 7.46 -28.03
CA ASN A 553 18.44 8.04 -29.04
C ASN A 553 19.09 9.34 -28.50
N LYS A 554 20.23 9.71 -29.08
CA LYS A 554 21.01 10.92 -28.72
C LYS A 554 21.39 11.71 -29.96
N ASN A 555 21.97 12.89 -29.77
CA ASN A 555 22.44 13.80 -30.83
C ASN A 555 21.32 14.37 -31.68
N PHE A 556 20.46 15.16 -31.07
CA PHE A 556 19.38 15.90 -31.72
C PHE A 556 19.85 17.28 -32.22
N LEU A 557 19.35 17.70 -33.36
CA LEU A 557 19.62 19.03 -33.92
C LEU A 557 18.82 20.14 -33.24
N THR A 558 17.72 19.79 -32.57
CA THR A 558 16.79 20.74 -31.93
C THR A 558 16.09 20.07 -30.74
N ASP A 559 15.77 20.86 -29.72
CA ASP A 559 15.02 20.41 -28.54
C ASP A 559 13.49 20.46 -28.70
N VAL A 560 12.99 21.02 -29.82
CA VAL A 560 11.56 21.31 -30.05
C VAL A 560 10.67 20.04 -29.98
N PHE A 561 11.18 18.91 -30.44
CA PHE A 561 10.40 17.68 -30.48
C PHE A 561 10.43 16.88 -29.18
N GLY A 562 11.40 17.16 -28.31
CA GLY A 562 11.59 16.37 -27.08
C GLY A 562 11.64 14.86 -27.39
N THR A 563 10.77 14.09 -26.71
CA THR A 563 10.65 12.64 -26.97
C THR A 563 9.73 12.26 -28.15
N ASN A 564 9.13 13.23 -28.86
CA ASN A 564 8.10 12.92 -29.87
C ASN A 564 8.65 12.57 -31.27
N ASN A 565 9.97 12.69 -31.45
CA ASN A 565 10.64 12.28 -32.68
C ASN A 565 11.99 11.64 -32.33
N LEU A 566 11.97 10.37 -31.94
CA LEU A 566 13.20 9.64 -31.58
C LEU A 566 14.09 9.38 -32.81
N GLU A 567 13.54 9.24 -33.99
CA GLU A 567 14.31 8.94 -35.21
C GLU A 567 15.25 10.07 -35.64
N ALA A 568 14.97 11.31 -35.19
CA ALA A 568 15.78 12.48 -35.52
C ALA A 568 17.16 12.50 -34.83
N GLY A 569 17.39 11.64 -33.86
CA GLY A 569 18.68 11.56 -33.17
C GLY A 569 19.77 10.88 -34.00
N GLY A 570 20.98 11.43 -34.01
CA GLY A 570 22.10 10.98 -34.85
C GLY A 570 22.58 9.56 -34.51
N TYR A 571 22.46 9.10 -33.26
CA TYR A 571 22.93 7.78 -32.83
C TYR A 571 22.23 6.63 -33.54
N LEU A 572 21.01 6.82 -34.04
CA LEU A 572 20.34 5.79 -34.84
C LEU A 572 21.12 5.50 -36.14
N LYS A 573 21.58 6.54 -36.83
CA LYS A 573 22.40 6.39 -38.06
C LYS A 573 23.76 5.79 -37.77
N ASP A 574 24.31 6.09 -36.58
CA ASP A 574 25.62 5.63 -36.12
C ASP A 574 25.58 4.18 -35.57
N GLY A 575 24.41 3.55 -35.51
CA GLY A 575 24.22 2.22 -34.87
C GLY A 575 24.41 2.21 -33.36
N LYS A 576 24.26 3.37 -32.68
CA LYS A 576 24.46 3.55 -31.23
C LYS A 576 23.16 3.75 -30.47
N ALA A 577 22.01 3.87 -31.15
CA ALA A 577 20.72 3.98 -30.48
C ALA A 577 20.35 2.69 -29.74
N GLU A 578 19.73 2.81 -28.58
CA GLU A 578 19.35 1.66 -27.77
C GLU A 578 17.87 1.31 -27.96
N MET A 579 17.58 0.03 -28.16
CA MET A 579 16.23 -0.54 -28.11
C MET A 579 16.22 -1.78 -27.25
N LYS A 580 15.23 -1.89 -26.35
CA LYS A 580 15.08 -3.04 -25.45
C LYS A 580 13.65 -3.50 -25.43
N SER A 581 13.42 -4.80 -25.40
CA SER A 581 12.08 -5.37 -25.17
C SER A 581 12.17 -6.60 -24.27
N LYS A 582 11.11 -6.84 -23.51
CA LYS A 582 11.00 -7.98 -22.59
C LYS A 582 9.55 -8.42 -22.51
N LYS A 583 9.33 -9.74 -22.53
CA LYS A 583 8.01 -10.33 -22.25
C LYS A 583 8.16 -11.50 -21.28
N GLU A 584 7.33 -11.50 -20.25
CA GLU A 584 7.32 -12.53 -19.22
C GLU A 584 5.90 -12.98 -18.90
N THR A 585 5.72 -14.25 -18.64
CA THR A 585 4.44 -14.82 -18.23
C THR A 585 4.61 -15.77 -17.07
N SER A 586 3.62 -15.83 -16.19
CA SER A 586 3.56 -16.86 -15.15
C SER A 586 2.11 -17.23 -14.84
N LYS A 587 1.89 -18.43 -14.35
CA LYS A 587 0.56 -18.97 -14.04
C LYS A 587 0.53 -19.56 -12.65
N LEU A 588 -0.64 -19.43 -12.01
CA LEU A 588 -0.92 -19.96 -10.68
C LEU A 588 -2.26 -20.68 -10.71
N ILE A 589 -2.29 -21.93 -10.24
CA ILE A 589 -3.50 -22.75 -10.15
C ILE A 589 -3.66 -23.20 -8.70
N ALA A 590 -4.87 -23.17 -8.17
CA ALA A 590 -5.12 -23.65 -6.81
C ALA A 590 -6.48 -24.35 -6.66
N PHE A 591 -6.48 -25.34 -5.78
CA PHE A 591 -7.67 -25.99 -5.23
C PHE A 591 -7.67 -25.78 -3.73
N PHE A 592 -8.80 -25.40 -3.16
CA PHE A 592 -8.86 -25.12 -1.73
C PHE A 592 -10.19 -25.54 -1.12
N ALA A 593 -10.13 -25.88 0.17
CA ALA A 593 -11.28 -26.20 0.98
C ALA A 593 -11.15 -25.56 2.36
N ARG A 594 -12.26 -25.18 2.98
CA ARG A 594 -12.34 -24.70 4.35
C ARG A 594 -13.60 -25.21 5.01
N ALA A 595 -13.50 -25.59 6.27
CA ALA A 595 -14.62 -25.91 7.13
C ALA A 595 -14.54 -25.08 8.41
N ASN A 596 -15.65 -24.45 8.78
CA ASN A 596 -15.80 -23.75 10.06
C ASN A 596 -16.92 -24.44 10.84
N TYR A 597 -16.72 -24.57 12.14
CA TYR A 597 -17.67 -25.08 13.09
C TYR A 597 -17.82 -24.13 14.27
N ASN A 598 -19.03 -23.83 14.65
CA ASN A 598 -19.36 -23.02 15.81
C ASN A 598 -20.46 -23.74 16.61
N TYR A 599 -20.12 -24.08 17.87
CA TYR A 599 -21.02 -24.65 18.81
C TYR A 599 -21.52 -23.57 19.78
N ASP A 600 -22.78 -23.19 19.63
CA ASP A 600 -23.51 -22.25 20.51
C ASP A 600 -22.77 -20.92 20.76
N GLY A 601 -21.91 -20.51 19.86
CA GLY A 601 -21.06 -19.33 20.08
C GLY A 601 -20.02 -19.48 21.22
N LYS A 602 -19.88 -20.67 21.82
CA LYS A 602 -18.92 -20.99 22.88
C LYS A 602 -17.63 -21.57 22.35
N TYR A 603 -17.69 -22.58 21.48
CA TYR A 603 -16.52 -23.25 20.90
C TYR A 603 -16.52 -23.12 19.40
N MET A 604 -15.42 -22.64 18.86
CA MET A 604 -15.25 -22.40 17.45
C MET A 604 -14.00 -23.11 16.94
N ALA A 605 -14.08 -23.66 15.72
CA ALA A 605 -12.96 -24.27 15.04
C ALA A 605 -13.00 -23.94 13.55
N SER A 606 -11.84 -23.75 12.94
CA SER A 606 -11.69 -23.58 11.50
C SER A 606 -10.52 -24.42 11.03
N ALA A 607 -10.72 -25.15 9.91
CA ALA A 607 -9.67 -25.88 9.23
C ALA A 607 -9.70 -25.53 7.75
N SER A 608 -8.56 -25.29 7.14
CA SER A 608 -8.45 -25.10 5.70
C SER A 608 -7.24 -25.83 5.12
N ILE A 609 -7.35 -26.16 3.85
CA ILE A 609 -6.29 -26.75 3.08
C ILE A 609 -6.30 -26.16 1.67
N ARG A 610 -5.12 -25.82 1.17
CA ARG A 610 -4.92 -25.32 -0.21
C ARG A 610 -3.80 -26.10 -0.87
N ARG A 611 -4.06 -26.59 -2.07
CA ARG A 611 -3.04 -27.13 -2.97
C ARG A 611 -2.81 -26.15 -4.11
N GLU A 612 -1.59 -25.68 -4.26
CA GLU A 612 -1.26 -24.63 -5.23
C GLU A 612 -0.07 -25.04 -6.10
N GLY A 613 -0.14 -24.72 -7.40
CA GLY A 613 0.91 -24.94 -8.36
C GLY A 613 1.27 -23.67 -9.12
N SER A 614 2.57 -23.39 -9.30
CA SER A 614 3.07 -22.24 -10.04
C SER A 614 4.12 -22.61 -11.09
N THR A 615 4.09 -21.90 -12.21
CA THR A 615 5.11 -22.02 -13.26
C THR A 615 6.46 -21.43 -12.87
N LYS A 616 6.57 -20.64 -11.79
CA LYS A 616 7.80 -20.01 -11.34
C LYS A 616 8.81 -20.96 -10.72
N PHE A 617 8.36 -22.16 -10.32
CA PHE A 617 9.20 -23.16 -9.63
C PHE A 617 9.81 -24.20 -10.54
N GLY A 618 10.82 -24.87 -10.00
CA GLY A 618 11.49 -25.99 -10.67
C GLY A 618 10.54 -27.14 -11.03
N ALA A 619 10.94 -27.95 -11.98
CA ALA A 619 10.11 -29.03 -12.52
C ALA A 619 9.66 -30.02 -11.42
N ASN A 620 10.50 -30.24 -10.40
CA ASN A 620 10.27 -31.20 -9.33
C ASN A 620 9.35 -30.67 -8.22
N ASN A 621 9.18 -29.32 -8.10
CA ASN A 621 8.51 -28.70 -6.94
C ASN A 621 7.44 -27.65 -7.32
N LYS A 622 6.74 -27.86 -8.45
CA LYS A 622 5.71 -26.91 -8.90
C LYS A 622 4.51 -26.81 -7.98
N TRP A 623 4.21 -27.85 -7.20
CA TRP A 623 3.02 -27.95 -6.34
C TRP A 623 3.40 -27.98 -4.87
N ALA A 624 2.60 -27.29 -4.04
CA ALA A 624 2.71 -27.33 -2.58
C ALA A 624 1.36 -27.39 -1.89
N TRP A 625 1.37 -27.78 -0.60
CA TRP A 625 0.20 -27.84 0.26
C TRP A 625 0.33 -26.81 1.39
N PHE A 626 -0.75 -26.09 1.65
CA PHE A 626 -0.87 -25.07 2.67
C PHE A 626 -2.04 -25.36 3.60
N PRO A 627 -1.84 -26.19 4.64
CA PRO A 627 -2.85 -26.46 5.65
C PRO A 627 -2.89 -25.37 6.71
N SER A 628 -4.08 -25.16 7.29
CA SER A 628 -4.21 -24.35 8.51
C SER A 628 -5.32 -24.86 9.41
N VAL A 629 -5.19 -24.57 10.72
CA VAL A 629 -6.17 -24.88 11.75
C VAL A 629 -6.19 -23.76 12.78
N SER A 630 -7.39 -23.44 13.28
CA SER A 630 -7.54 -22.49 14.38
C SER A 630 -8.73 -22.88 15.26
N ALA A 631 -8.67 -22.49 16.53
CA ALA A 631 -9.71 -22.72 17.51
C ALA A 631 -9.96 -21.43 18.33
N GLY A 632 -11.20 -21.26 18.76
CA GLY A 632 -11.65 -20.19 19.61
C GLY A 632 -12.52 -20.70 20.75
N TRP A 633 -12.34 -20.13 21.93
CA TRP A 633 -13.15 -20.43 23.10
C TRP A 633 -13.66 -19.14 23.71
N MET A 634 -14.98 -18.96 23.71
CA MET A 634 -15.66 -17.83 24.33
C MET A 634 -15.85 -18.12 25.81
N ILE A 635 -14.83 -17.83 26.61
CA ILE A 635 -14.79 -18.12 28.05
C ILE A 635 -15.92 -17.40 28.76
N SER A 636 -16.23 -16.15 28.39
CA SER A 636 -17.30 -15.37 28.98
C SER A 636 -18.72 -15.94 28.84
N ARG A 637 -18.92 -16.92 27.95
CA ARG A 637 -20.20 -17.62 27.78
C ARG A 637 -20.32 -18.93 28.55
N GLU A 638 -19.33 -19.27 29.40
CA GLU A 638 -19.37 -20.45 30.24
C GLU A 638 -20.12 -20.20 31.55
N ASP A 639 -20.79 -21.21 32.04
CA ASP A 639 -21.64 -21.11 33.24
C ASP A 639 -20.85 -20.65 34.47
N PHE A 640 -19.55 -20.99 34.59
CA PHE A 640 -18.69 -20.54 35.66
C PHE A 640 -18.34 -19.04 35.61
N MET A 641 -18.59 -18.37 34.47
CA MET A 641 -18.40 -16.94 34.25
C MET A 641 -19.67 -16.11 34.46
N GLU A 642 -20.84 -16.72 34.62
CA GLU A 642 -22.11 -16.00 34.80
C GLU A 642 -22.15 -15.07 36.02
N SER A 643 -21.44 -15.40 37.09
CA SER A 643 -21.44 -14.62 38.33
C SER A 643 -20.43 -13.44 38.35
N GLN A 644 -19.58 -13.30 37.34
CA GLN A 644 -18.60 -12.23 37.26
C GLN A 644 -19.10 -11.07 36.41
N GLU A 645 -18.80 -9.83 36.79
CA GLU A 645 -19.20 -8.58 36.11
C GLU A 645 -18.03 -7.85 35.46
N VAL A 646 -16.81 -8.43 35.48
CA VAL A 646 -15.60 -7.75 35.01
C VAL A 646 -15.47 -7.85 33.48
N PHE A 647 -15.71 -9.04 32.90
CA PHE A 647 -15.56 -9.30 31.49
C PHE A 647 -16.91 -9.44 30.79
N ASP A 648 -17.27 -8.50 29.96
CA ASP A 648 -18.40 -8.62 29.02
C ASP A 648 -18.07 -9.65 27.94
N VAL A 649 -16.81 -9.65 27.50
CA VAL A 649 -16.24 -10.56 26.52
C VAL A 649 -14.88 -11.04 27.02
N LEU A 650 -14.67 -12.35 27.01
CA LEU A 650 -13.36 -12.95 27.14
C LEU A 650 -13.27 -14.15 26.24
N LYS A 651 -12.46 -14.04 25.16
CA LYS A 651 -12.29 -15.08 24.18
C LYS A 651 -10.83 -15.44 24.00
N PHE A 652 -10.52 -16.71 24.11
CA PHE A 652 -9.20 -17.27 23.80
C PHE A 652 -9.16 -17.69 22.34
N ARG A 653 -8.06 -17.48 21.65
CA ARG A 653 -7.80 -17.88 20.26
C ARG A 653 -6.42 -18.53 20.12
N ALA A 654 -6.35 -19.60 19.32
CA ALA A 654 -5.09 -20.20 18.91
C ALA A 654 -5.19 -20.64 17.45
N GLY A 655 -4.16 -20.37 16.66
CA GLY A 655 -4.13 -20.72 15.25
C GLY A 655 -2.73 -21.08 14.77
N PHE A 656 -2.66 -22.10 13.92
CA PHE A 656 -1.46 -22.51 13.22
C PHE A 656 -1.76 -22.59 11.71
N GLY A 657 -0.86 -22.07 10.89
CA GLY A 657 -1.01 -22.16 9.44
C GLY A 657 0.32 -22.17 8.73
N ILE A 658 0.33 -22.82 7.59
CA ILE A 658 1.47 -22.87 6.67
C ILE A 658 1.09 -22.10 5.42
N THR A 659 1.94 -21.14 5.04
CA THR A 659 1.87 -20.40 3.78
C THR A 659 3.19 -20.55 3.04
N GLY A 660 3.26 -20.11 1.78
CA GLY A 660 4.49 -20.16 1.00
C GLY A 660 4.81 -18.79 0.40
N SER A 661 6.01 -18.61 -0.12
CA SER A 661 6.38 -17.41 -0.90
C SER A 661 6.84 -17.79 -2.30
N LEU A 662 6.48 -16.94 -3.26
CA LEU A 662 6.88 -17.06 -4.66
C LEU A 662 8.22 -16.31 -4.90
N PRO A 663 9.07 -16.78 -5.82
CA PRO A 663 10.14 -15.96 -6.38
C PRO A 663 9.56 -14.69 -7.02
N THR A 664 10.29 -13.60 -6.95
CA THR A 664 9.87 -12.33 -7.59
C THR A 664 9.75 -12.50 -9.10
N ASP A 665 10.78 -13.08 -9.72
CA ASP A 665 10.86 -13.17 -11.17
C ASP A 665 10.44 -14.56 -11.68
N PRO A 666 9.82 -14.67 -12.86
CA PRO A 666 9.61 -15.94 -13.53
C PRO A 666 10.95 -16.50 -14.08
N TYR A 667 10.94 -17.78 -14.41
CA TYR A 667 12.05 -18.50 -15.08
C TYR A 667 13.33 -18.67 -14.26
N MET A 668 13.38 -18.27 -12.97
CA MET A 668 14.59 -18.40 -12.12
C MET A 668 15.05 -19.85 -11.95
N SER A 669 14.21 -20.83 -12.24
CA SER A 669 14.54 -22.26 -12.21
C SER A 669 15.06 -22.83 -13.54
N LEU A 670 14.99 -22.04 -14.62
CA LEU A 670 15.29 -22.48 -15.98
C LEU A 670 16.69 -22.02 -16.42
N ALA A 671 17.32 -22.77 -17.31
CA ALA A 671 18.46 -22.25 -18.05
C ALA A 671 17.97 -21.16 -19.01
N THR A 672 18.44 -19.94 -18.80
CA THR A 672 18.15 -18.83 -19.72
C THR A 672 19.44 -18.34 -20.36
N TYR A 673 19.32 -17.89 -21.61
CA TYR A 673 20.43 -17.32 -22.36
C TYR A 673 20.13 -15.85 -22.62
N GLY A 674 21.13 -15.02 -22.40
CA GLY A 674 21.07 -13.59 -22.68
C GLY A 674 22.06 -13.20 -23.76
N THR A 675 21.78 -12.07 -24.41
CA THR A 675 22.75 -11.37 -25.26
C THR A 675 23.66 -10.56 -24.34
N GLY A 676 24.95 -10.87 -24.30
CA GLY A 676 25.94 -10.07 -23.59
C GLY A 676 26.43 -8.88 -24.41
N ALA A 677 27.00 -7.87 -23.74
CA ALA A 677 27.84 -6.88 -24.40
C ALA A 677 28.95 -7.63 -25.17
N GLY A 678 29.27 -7.16 -26.36
CA GLY A 678 30.23 -7.81 -27.23
C GLY A 678 31.52 -8.21 -26.53
N ALA A 679 31.99 -9.40 -26.81
CA ALA A 679 33.28 -9.86 -26.33
C ALA A 679 34.38 -9.47 -27.34
N TRP A 680 35.53 -9.04 -26.84
CA TRP A 680 36.72 -8.85 -27.69
C TRP A 680 37.17 -10.19 -28.25
N ASN A 681 37.13 -10.34 -29.56
CA ASN A 681 37.70 -11.52 -30.20
C ASN A 681 39.19 -11.27 -30.51
N ALA A 682 40.04 -11.87 -29.72
CA ALA A 682 41.49 -11.71 -29.87
C ALA A 682 42.04 -12.25 -31.21
N TYR A 683 41.31 -13.19 -31.84
CA TYR A 683 41.69 -13.78 -33.11
C TYR A 683 41.40 -12.87 -34.30
N THR A 684 40.27 -12.19 -34.28
CA THR A 684 39.88 -11.27 -35.35
C THR A 684 40.28 -9.82 -35.09
N GLY A 685 40.71 -9.49 -33.89
CA GLY A 685 41.04 -8.13 -33.46
C GLY A 685 39.84 -7.19 -33.44
N SER A 686 38.62 -7.71 -33.29
CA SER A 686 37.39 -6.92 -33.33
C SER A 686 36.44 -7.29 -32.18
N TRP A 687 35.54 -6.35 -31.83
CA TRP A 687 34.46 -6.63 -30.90
C TRP A 687 33.35 -7.42 -31.61
N LEU A 688 32.98 -8.55 -31.04
CA LEU A 688 31.75 -9.25 -31.42
C LEU A 688 30.57 -8.45 -30.94
N THR A 689 29.69 -8.08 -31.83
CA THR A 689 28.56 -7.19 -31.58
C THR A 689 27.46 -7.80 -30.70
N ALA A 690 27.38 -9.11 -30.62
CA ALA A 690 26.52 -9.83 -29.70
C ALA A 690 27.06 -11.22 -29.39
N THR A 691 27.06 -11.60 -28.13
CA THR A 691 27.32 -12.96 -27.69
C THR A 691 26.08 -13.51 -27.00
N TYR A 692 25.79 -14.79 -27.23
CA TYR A 692 24.78 -15.52 -26.49
C TYR A 692 25.51 -16.36 -25.42
N GLY A 693 25.10 -16.19 -24.18
CA GLY A 693 25.67 -16.97 -23.06
C GLY A 693 24.59 -17.26 -22.03
N PRO A 694 24.81 -18.29 -21.20
CA PRO A 694 23.94 -18.56 -20.07
C PRO A 694 24.04 -17.39 -19.07
N ASN A 695 22.90 -16.90 -18.62
CA ASN A 695 22.81 -15.85 -17.60
C ASN A 695 22.20 -16.32 -16.28
N ILE A 696 21.67 -17.55 -16.23
CA ILE A 696 21.13 -18.19 -15.04
C ILE A 696 21.43 -19.69 -15.11
N ASN A 697 21.94 -20.25 -14.01
CA ASN A 697 22.04 -21.69 -13.87
C ASN A 697 20.66 -22.30 -13.57
N PRO A 698 20.27 -23.41 -14.22
CA PRO A 698 19.01 -24.07 -13.96
C PRO A 698 18.98 -24.69 -12.56
N ASN A 699 17.83 -24.61 -11.91
CA ASN A 699 17.56 -25.33 -10.67
C ASN A 699 16.19 -26.02 -10.71
N PRO A 700 16.12 -27.29 -11.14
CA PRO A 700 14.85 -28.04 -11.19
C PRO A 700 14.26 -28.30 -9.81
N ASP A 701 15.06 -28.19 -8.74
CA ASP A 701 14.65 -28.38 -7.35
C ASP A 701 14.28 -27.09 -6.63
N LEU A 702 14.29 -25.95 -7.31
CA LEU A 702 13.80 -24.69 -6.74
C LEU A 702 12.36 -24.85 -6.27
N LYS A 703 12.14 -24.63 -4.97
CA LYS A 703 10.88 -24.86 -4.29
C LYS A 703 10.38 -23.60 -3.57
N TRP A 704 9.20 -23.73 -2.99
CA TRP A 704 8.53 -22.72 -2.20
C TRP A 704 9.30 -22.42 -0.91
N GLU A 705 9.41 -21.14 -0.55
CA GLU A 705 9.71 -20.78 0.85
C GLU A 705 8.50 -21.19 1.69
N LYS A 706 8.72 -21.83 2.82
CA LYS A 706 7.70 -22.35 3.72
C LYS A 706 7.63 -21.49 4.97
N ASN A 707 6.50 -20.85 5.20
CA ASN A 707 6.27 -20.01 6.36
C ASN A 707 5.29 -20.70 7.33
N GLU A 708 5.80 -21.09 8.49
CA GLU A 708 5.07 -21.68 9.61
C GLU A 708 4.72 -20.59 10.61
N SER A 709 3.43 -20.32 10.82
CA SER A 709 2.93 -19.28 11.72
C SER A 709 2.06 -19.84 12.82
N LEU A 710 2.45 -19.56 14.06
CA LEU A 710 1.67 -19.84 15.27
C LEU A 710 1.23 -18.50 15.87
N ASN A 711 -0.05 -18.36 16.18
CA ASN A 711 -0.63 -17.22 16.87
C ASN A 711 -1.47 -17.68 18.05
N VAL A 712 -1.33 -17.00 19.20
CA VAL A 712 -2.17 -17.19 20.39
C VAL A 712 -2.60 -15.82 20.88
N GLY A 713 -3.90 -15.66 21.15
CA GLY A 713 -4.43 -14.35 21.53
C GLY A 713 -5.67 -14.41 22.42
N PHE A 714 -5.94 -13.28 23.03
CA PHE A 714 -7.17 -13.03 23.78
C PHE A 714 -7.87 -11.80 23.21
N ASP A 715 -9.19 -11.91 23.05
CA ASP A 715 -10.07 -10.76 22.84
C ASP A 715 -10.86 -10.53 24.12
N PHE A 716 -10.93 -9.28 24.58
CA PHE A 716 -11.63 -8.94 25.82
C PHE A 716 -12.46 -7.65 25.67
N GLY A 717 -13.55 -7.62 26.42
CA GLY A 717 -14.42 -6.47 26.61
C GLY A 717 -14.70 -6.28 28.09
N LEU A 718 -14.63 -5.05 28.57
CA LEU A 718 -14.74 -4.66 29.95
C LEU A 718 -15.65 -3.43 30.07
N LEU A 719 -16.22 -3.22 31.30
CA LEU A 719 -16.98 -2.02 31.63
C LEU A 719 -18.23 -1.80 30.76
N GLY A 720 -18.98 -2.86 30.45
CA GLY A 720 -20.16 -2.79 29.59
C GLY A 720 -19.80 -2.47 28.13
N GLY A 721 -18.67 -3.03 27.64
CA GLY A 721 -18.19 -2.83 26.28
C GLY A 721 -17.45 -1.49 26.05
N ARG A 722 -17.25 -0.67 27.08
CA ARG A 722 -16.56 0.63 26.94
C ARG A 722 -15.05 0.50 26.73
N LEU A 723 -14.44 -0.57 27.18
CA LEU A 723 -13.05 -0.91 26.94
C LEU A 723 -12.97 -2.26 26.24
N ASN A 724 -12.56 -2.28 24.98
CA ASN A 724 -12.36 -3.48 24.21
C ASN A 724 -10.91 -3.59 23.77
N GLY A 725 -10.39 -4.80 23.73
CA GLY A 725 -9.00 -4.98 23.33
C GLY A 725 -8.68 -6.37 22.82
N THR A 726 -7.52 -6.46 22.19
CA THR A 726 -6.92 -7.72 21.76
C THR A 726 -5.46 -7.74 22.16
N ILE A 727 -4.99 -8.89 22.63
CA ILE A 727 -3.56 -9.15 22.84
C ILE A 727 -3.20 -10.42 22.10
N ASP A 728 -2.18 -10.35 21.24
CA ASP A 728 -1.69 -11.45 20.43
C ASP A 728 -0.20 -11.69 20.70
N TRP A 729 0.19 -12.94 20.84
CA TRP A 729 1.56 -13.39 20.70
C TRP A 729 1.69 -14.22 19.42
N TYR A 730 2.76 -13.98 18.66
CA TYR A 730 3.00 -14.74 17.43
C TYR A 730 4.45 -15.21 17.32
N SER A 731 4.63 -16.33 16.62
CA SER A 731 5.91 -16.83 16.16
C SER A 731 5.78 -17.30 14.71
N ARG A 732 6.54 -16.68 13.80
CA ARG A 732 6.58 -16.99 12.38
C ARG A 732 7.99 -17.43 12.01
N THR A 733 8.12 -18.63 11.41
CA THR A 733 9.38 -19.18 10.95
C THR A 733 9.30 -19.45 9.45
N THR A 734 10.14 -18.77 8.67
CA THR A 734 10.29 -19.02 7.24
C THR A 734 11.50 -19.89 7.00
N ARG A 735 11.27 -21.06 6.41
CA ARG A 735 12.28 -22.03 6.01
C ARG A 735 12.48 -22.02 4.51
N ASP A 736 13.60 -22.60 4.07
CA ASP A 736 13.91 -22.73 2.65
C ASP A 736 13.93 -21.35 1.93
N LEU A 737 14.54 -20.33 2.57
CA LEU A 737 14.65 -18.99 2.01
C LEU A 737 15.31 -19.02 0.63
N ILE A 738 14.71 -18.31 -0.33
CA ILE A 738 15.28 -18.17 -1.69
C ILE A 738 16.37 -17.12 -1.66
N SER A 739 17.58 -17.51 -2.07
CA SER A 739 18.70 -16.59 -2.26
C SER A 739 19.63 -17.06 -3.37
N SER A 740 20.59 -16.22 -3.77
CA SER A 740 21.63 -16.58 -4.72
C SER A 740 22.89 -16.96 -3.97
N TYR A 741 23.49 -18.07 -4.36
CA TYR A 741 24.72 -18.58 -3.81
C TYR A 741 25.78 -18.75 -4.91
N ASN A 742 27.02 -18.70 -4.53
CA ASN A 742 28.11 -18.97 -5.46
C ASN A 742 27.98 -20.40 -6.00
N ALA A 743 27.98 -20.52 -7.31
CA ALA A 743 27.88 -21.80 -7.99
C ALA A 743 29.18 -22.59 -7.90
N GLN A 744 29.06 -23.91 -7.79
CA GLN A 744 30.23 -24.80 -7.85
C GLN A 744 30.76 -24.87 -9.29
N GLN A 745 31.87 -24.22 -9.54
CA GLN A 745 32.56 -24.26 -10.85
C GLN A 745 33.65 -25.33 -10.88
N PRO A 746 33.87 -25.99 -12.03
CA PRO A 746 33.29 -25.74 -13.36
C PRO A 746 31.96 -26.45 -13.65
N SER A 747 31.35 -27.13 -12.67
CA SER A 747 30.11 -27.92 -12.87
C SER A 747 28.91 -27.05 -13.34
N LEU A 748 28.88 -25.81 -12.91
CA LEU A 748 27.87 -24.82 -13.32
C LEU A 748 28.56 -23.68 -14.08
N ILE A 749 27.95 -23.26 -15.19
CA ILE A 749 28.61 -22.33 -16.13
C ILE A 749 28.54 -20.89 -15.60
N TYR A 750 27.42 -20.52 -14.98
CA TYR A 750 27.24 -19.19 -14.40
C TYR A 750 27.73 -19.15 -12.95
N ASN A 751 28.29 -18.03 -12.51
CA ASN A 751 28.94 -17.90 -11.20
C ASN A 751 28.01 -17.98 -10.00
N THR A 752 26.68 -17.86 -10.20
CA THR A 752 25.68 -17.96 -9.13
C THR A 752 24.54 -18.91 -9.50
N ILE A 753 23.88 -19.47 -8.47
CA ILE A 753 22.68 -20.28 -8.58
C ILE A 753 21.62 -19.78 -7.59
N THR A 754 20.38 -19.67 -8.06
CA THR A 754 19.26 -19.39 -7.17
C THR A 754 18.73 -20.69 -6.56
N THR A 755 18.70 -20.76 -5.23
CA THR A 755 18.32 -21.98 -4.50
C THR A 755 17.69 -21.66 -3.15
N ASN A 756 17.13 -22.68 -2.51
CA ASN A 756 16.47 -22.60 -1.22
C ASN A 756 17.43 -22.93 -0.09
N VAL A 757 17.89 -21.94 0.65
CA VAL A 757 18.82 -22.11 1.78
C VAL A 757 18.50 -21.10 2.87
N GLY A 758 18.57 -21.54 4.12
CA GLY A 758 18.42 -20.64 5.24
C GLY A 758 17.05 -20.64 5.89
N THR A 759 17.02 -20.02 7.07
CA THR A 759 15.81 -19.93 7.91
C THR A 759 15.81 -18.60 8.66
N MET A 760 14.67 -17.95 8.71
CA MET A 760 14.46 -16.69 9.44
C MET A 760 13.25 -16.84 10.38
N ARG A 761 13.32 -16.21 11.55
CA ARG A 761 12.24 -16.24 12.53
C ARG A 761 11.86 -14.84 13.00
N ASN A 762 10.56 -14.56 13.02
CA ASN A 762 9.96 -13.36 13.57
C ASN A 762 9.06 -13.74 14.77
N ARG A 763 9.17 -13.03 15.87
CA ARG A 763 8.32 -13.18 17.06
C ARG A 763 7.90 -11.82 17.55
N GLY A 764 6.71 -11.74 18.16
CA GLY A 764 6.27 -10.47 18.70
C GLY A 764 5.04 -10.59 19.59
N ILE A 765 4.72 -9.43 20.19
CA ILE A 765 3.51 -9.22 20.98
C ILE A 765 2.81 -7.99 20.38
N GLU A 766 1.51 -8.09 20.22
CA GLU A 766 0.65 -7.03 19.71
C GLU A 766 -0.47 -6.76 20.70
N LEU A 767 -0.75 -5.49 20.96
CA LEU A 767 -1.85 -5.02 21.81
C LEU A 767 -2.64 -3.97 21.04
N ALA A 768 -3.95 -4.11 20.99
CA ALA A 768 -4.87 -3.08 20.51
C ALA A 768 -5.95 -2.84 21.57
N LEU A 769 -6.19 -1.58 21.93
CA LEU A 769 -7.19 -1.15 22.90
C LEU A 769 -8.08 -0.08 22.26
N ASN A 770 -9.38 -0.22 22.42
CA ASN A 770 -10.38 0.77 22.05
C ASN A 770 -11.18 1.13 23.28
N ALA A 771 -11.14 2.38 23.70
CA ALA A 771 -11.80 2.87 24.89
C ALA A 771 -12.80 3.98 24.56
N GLU A 772 -14.04 3.83 24.97
CA GLU A 772 -15.00 4.90 25.09
C GLU A 772 -14.86 5.51 26.49
N VAL A 773 -13.93 6.48 26.61
CA VAL A 773 -13.49 7.00 27.92
C VAL A 773 -14.63 7.81 28.59
N VAL A 774 -15.29 8.66 27.80
CA VAL A 774 -16.44 9.44 28.23
C VAL A 774 -17.51 9.39 27.15
N LYS A 775 -18.75 9.16 27.54
CA LYS A 775 -19.93 9.27 26.68
C LYS A 775 -21.04 9.96 27.46
N THR A 776 -21.45 11.13 27.00
CA THR A 776 -22.61 11.88 27.48
C THR A 776 -23.48 12.27 26.28
N LYS A 777 -24.61 12.90 26.50
CA LYS A 777 -25.49 13.35 25.44
C LYS A 777 -24.81 14.26 24.40
N ASP A 778 -24.00 15.21 24.88
CA ASP A 778 -23.41 16.26 24.04
C ASP A 778 -21.90 16.07 23.82
N PHE A 779 -21.24 15.19 24.60
CA PHE A 779 -19.78 15.02 24.57
C PHE A 779 -19.39 13.55 24.57
N SER A 780 -18.52 13.18 23.64
CA SER A 780 -17.86 11.85 23.66
C SER A 780 -16.34 12.00 23.50
N TYR A 781 -15.62 11.13 24.20
CA TYR A 781 -14.18 10.96 24.03
C TYR A 781 -13.85 9.49 23.86
N THR A 782 -13.26 9.17 22.71
CA THR A 782 -12.76 7.83 22.39
C THR A 782 -11.24 7.85 22.21
N ALA A 783 -10.58 6.81 22.73
CA ALA A 783 -9.14 6.62 22.60
C ALA A 783 -8.85 5.24 22.03
N ASN A 784 -8.05 5.18 20.94
CA ASN A 784 -7.62 3.93 20.33
C ASN A 784 -6.10 3.84 20.44
N PHE A 785 -5.61 2.82 21.13
CA PHE A 785 -4.19 2.58 21.38
C PHE A 785 -3.75 1.30 20.71
N THR A 786 -2.60 1.35 20.02
CA THR A 786 -1.93 0.19 19.45
C THR A 786 -0.49 0.14 19.93
N PHE A 787 -0.02 -1.07 20.18
CA PHE A 787 1.38 -1.31 20.54
C PHE A 787 1.84 -2.61 19.90
N SER A 788 3.09 -2.65 19.41
CA SER A 788 3.73 -3.87 18.97
C SER A 788 5.20 -3.93 19.40
N TYR A 789 5.60 -5.11 19.81
CA TYR A 789 6.98 -5.51 19.98
C TYR A 789 7.35 -6.54 18.93
N GLU A 790 8.44 -6.32 18.19
CA GLU A 790 8.89 -7.20 17.11
C GLU A 790 10.35 -7.59 17.30
N ASN A 791 10.66 -8.87 17.12
CA ASN A 791 12.01 -9.40 17.16
C ASN A 791 12.24 -10.34 15.96
N ASN A 792 13.19 -9.97 15.11
CA ASN A 792 13.62 -10.74 13.95
C ASN A 792 14.96 -11.42 14.23
N LYS A 793 15.15 -12.63 13.70
CA LYS A 793 16.42 -13.34 13.77
C LYS A 793 16.62 -14.21 12.55
N LEU A 794 17.75 -14.04 11.88
CA LEU A 794 18.23 -14.95 10.86
C LEU A 794 18.86 -16.17 11.56
N THR A 795 18.25 -17.34 11.45
CA THR A 795 18.66 -18.51 12.22
C THR A 795 19.60 -19.41 11.44
N SER A 796 19.56 -19.38 10.10
CA SER A 796 20.51 -20.07 9.24
C SER A 796 20.67 -19.37 7.88
N LEU A 797 21.87 -19.39 7.30
CA LEU A 797 22.20 -19.00 5.92
C LEU A 797 22.83 -20.16 5.15
N SER A 798 22.90 -21.34 5.74
CA SER A 798 23.62 -22.48 5.19
C SER A 798 22.77 -23.74 5.19
N ASN A 799 23.08 -24.66 4.27
CA ASN A 799 22.63 -26.05 4.27
C ASN A 799 23.83 -26.98 4.01
N ASP A 800 23.61 -28.26 3.76
CA ASP A 800 24.69 -29.23 3.54
C ASP A 800 25.51 -28.95 2.28
N VAL A 801 24.92 -28.34 1.26
CA VAL A 801 25.54 -28.07 -0.05
C VAL A 801 26.06 -26.64 -0.13
N TYR A 802 25.26 -25.65 0.25
CA TYR A 802 25.59 -24.24 0.14
C TYR A 802 25.93 -23.67 1.51
N LYS A 803 27.16 -23.20 1.66
CA LYS A 803 27.69 -22.63 2.89
C LYS A 803 27.88 -21.13 2.70
N SER A 804 27.33 -20.33 3.60
CA SER A 804 27.59 -18.89 3.69
C SER A 804 27.67 -18.49 5.16
N SER A 805 28.75 -17.89 5.57
CA SER A 805 28.91 -17.39 6.94
C SER A 805 28.22 -16.05 7.12
N TYR A 806 28.24 -15.21 6.12
CA TYR A 806 27.59 -13.91 6.08
C TYR A 806 27.42 -13.41 4.63
N GLU A 807 26.60 -12.37 4.47
CA GLU A 807 26.45 -11.60 3.22
C GLU A 807 26.42 -10.11 3.56
N ASP A 808 27.40 -9.35 3.02
CA ASP A 808 27.45 -7.89 3.19
C ASP A 808 26.61 -7.21 2.11
N GLN A 809 25.75 -6.25 2.52
CA GLN A 809 24.78 -5.59 1.66
C GLN A 809 24.88 -4.07 1.75
N TYR A 810 24.39 -3.39 0.72
CA TYR A 810 24.29 -1.95 0.58
C TYR A 810 25.65 -1.26 0.56
N ASP A 811 26.21 -1.14 -0.63
CA ASP A 811 27.39 -0.31 -0.87
C ASP A 811 27.04 1.16 -0.59
N LEU A 812 27.73 1.79 0.36
CA LEU A 812 27.61 3.21 0.61
C LEU A 812 28.17 3.97 -0.59
N PRO A 813 27.45 4.99 -1.08
CA PRO A 813 27.84 5.66 -2.31
C PRO A 813 29.17 6.43 -2.16
N SER A 814 29.89 6.66 -3.27
CA SER A 814 31.06 7.54 -3.33
C SER A 814 30.70 9.03 -3.07
N PRO A 815 31.66 9.90 -2.73
CA PRO A 815 33.11 9.72 -2.69
C PRO A 815 33.60 9.02 -1.42
N GLY A 816 34.82 8.52 -1.47
CA GLY A 816 35.55 7.98 -0.33
C GLY A 816 35.53 6.48 -0.17
N ASN A 817 34.66 5.70 -0.71
CA ASN A 817 34.49 4.25 -0.51
C ASN A 817 34.33 3.83 0.98
N PRO A 818 33.31 4.29 1.67
CA PRO A 818 33.12 3.99 3.08
C PRO A 818 32.74 2.53 3.38
N GLY A 819 32.56 1.68 2.35
CA GLY A 819 32.30 0.25 2.48
C GLY A 819 30.80 -0.10 2.45
N LYS A 820 30.46 -1.27 2.96
CA LYS A 820 29.09 -1.79 3.04
C LYS A 820 28.50 -1.55 4.42
N ALA A 821 27.21 -1.14 4.47
CA ALA A 821 26.56 -0.75 5.71
C ALA A 821 25.99 -1.94 6.51
N TYR A 822 25.53 -3.00 5.87
CA TYR A 822 24.85 -4.10 6.55
C TYR A 822 25.56 -5.42 6.37
N ARG A 823 25.41 -6.29 7.38
CA ARG A 823 25.80 -7.70 7.33
C ARG A 823 24.60 -8.59 7.71
N LEU A 824 24.23 -9.48 6.81
CA LEU A 824 23.38 -10.62 7.11
C LEU A 824 24.24 -11.75 7.66
N GLN A 825 24.00 -12.18 8.88
CA GLN A 825 24.75 -13.24 9.55
C GLN A 825 23.85 -14.09 10.41
N GLU A 826 24.13 -15.39 10.51
CA GLU A 826 23.41 -16.30 11.40
C GLU A 826 23.45 -15.80 12.84
N GLY A 827 22.31 -15.88 13.53
CA GLY A 827 22.18 -15.43 14.90
C GLY A 827 21.84 -13.95 15.05
N GLN A 828 21.96 -13.13 14.02
CA GLN A 828 21.69 -11.69 14.03
C GLN A 828 20.31 -11.35 13.43
N PRO A 829 19.72 -10.21 13.79
CA PRO A 829 18.58 -9.63 13.08
C PRO A 829 18.99 -9.20 11.66
N ILE A 830 18.02 -9.15 10.73
CA ILE A 830 18.24 -8.44 9.46
C ILE A 830 18.38 -6.93 9.70
N ALA A 831 18.86 -6.20 8.69
CA ALA A 831 19.14 -4.76 8.77
C ALA A 831 20.10 -4.39 9.93
N SER A 832 21.02 -5.30 10.28
CA SER A 832 22.07 -5.04 11.26
C SER A 832 23.22 -4.29 10.61
N PHE A 833 23.53 -3.11 11.13
CA PHE A 833 24.69 -2.33 10.71
C PHE A 833 25.98 -3.01 11.17
N PHE A 834 26.94 -3.11 10.25
CA PHE A 834 28.22 -3.77 10.49
C PHE A 834 29.37 -2.86 10.05
N GLY A 835 30.11 -2.33 11.01
CA GLY A 835 31.15 -1.33 10.78
C GLY A 835 32.12 -1.22 11.95
N TYR A 836 32.92 -0.18 11.94
CA TYR A 836 33.88 0.11 12.99
C TYR A 836 33.20 0.76 14.21
N VAL A 837 33.73 0.53 15.40
CA VAL A 837 33.35 1.27 16.60
C VAL A 837 34.24 2.52 16.68
N CYS A 838 33.64 3.68 16.67
CA CYS A 838 34.33 4.96 16.81
C CYS A 838 34.19 5.47 18.25
N ASP A 839 35.30 5.61 18.95
CA ASP A 839 35.37 6.14 20.31
C ASP A 839 35.56 7.69 20.35
N GLY A 840 35.63 8.32 19.16
CA GLY A 840 35.72 9.79 18.99
C GLY A 840 36.68 10.20 17.87
N ILE A 841 37.08 11.47 17.93
CA ILE A 841 38.03 12.08 16.99
C ILE A 841 39.26 12.46 17.81
N ASN A 842 40.46 12.10 17.31
CA ASN A 842 41.70 12.45 17.92
C ASN A 842 41.98 13.99 17.81
N PRO A 843 42.83 14.59 18.65
CA PRO A 843 43.14 15.99 18.58
C PRO A 843 43.72 16.48 17.24
N ASP A 844 44.30 15.60 16.45
CA ASP A 844 44.84 15.86 15.11
C ASP A 844 43.78 15.70 13.98
N GLY A 845 42.54 15.36 14.32
CA GLY A 845 41.43 15.20 13.38
C GLY A 845 41.32 13.78 12.78
N THR A 846 42.12 12.83 13.22
CA THR A 846 42.03 11.43 12.77
C THR A 846 40.95 10.66 13.54
N TRP A 847 40.46 9.54 12.95
CA TRP A 847 39.47 8.69 13.61
C TRP A 847 40.09 7.90 14.76
N ASN A 848 39.48 7.95 15.94
CA ASN A 848 39.76 7.04 17.04
C ASN A 848 38.90 5.78 16.93
N LEU A 849 39.34 4.81 16.14
CA LEU A 849 38.61 3.57 15.93
C LEU A 849 39.14 2.48 16.85
N ARG A 850 38.21 1.70 17.42
CA ARG A 850 38.53 0.65 18.36
C ARG A 850 39.17 -0.55 17.66
N ASP A 851 40.35 -0.94 18.11
CA ASP A 851 40.97 -2.22 17.75
C ASP A 851 40.22 -3.35 18.48
N ILE A 852 39.62 -4.26 17.70
CA ILE A 852 38.83 -5.38 18.23
C ILE A 852 39.60 -6.67 18.16
N ASP A 853 40.44 -6.87 17.13
CA ASP A 853 41.22 -8.11 16.95
C ASP A 853 42.58 -8.09 17.68
N GLY A 854 42.98 -6.95 18.24
CA GLY A 854 44.23 -6.79 19.01
C GLY A 854 45.49 -6.85 18.17
N LYS A 855 45.39 -6.59 16.85
CA LYS A 855 46.55 -6.55 15.95
C LYS A 855 46.83 -5.14 15.47
N GLU A 856 48.14 -4.84 15.30
CA GLU A 856 48.54 -3.51 14.86
C GLU A 856 47.90 -3.14 13.48
N GLY A 857 47.21 -2.02 13.43
CA GLY A 857 46.60 -1.45 12.24
C GLY A 857 45.12 -1.83 12.05
N LEU A 858 44.35 -0.94 11.40
CA LEU A 858 42.94 -1.11 11.15
C LEU A 858 42.70 -2.14 10.04
N SER A 859 41.82 -3.11 10.30
CA SER A 859 41.50 -4.21 9.40
C SER A 859 39.99 -4.50 9.34
N ASP A 860 39.55 -5.33 8.40
CA ASP A 860 38.13 -5.78 8.38
C ASP A 860 37.75 -6.62 9.62
N ALA A 861 38.72 -7.14 10.38
CA ALA A 861 38.46 -7.89 11.61
C ALA A 861 38.06 -6.98 12.79
N ASP A 862 38.33 -5.68 12.69
CA ASP A 862 37.92 -4.67 13.69
C ASP A 862 36.46 -4.19 13.49
N ARG A 863 35.79 -4.71 12.46
CA ARG A 863 34.38 -4.43 12.24
C ARG A 863 33.49 -5.34 13.07
N THR A 864 32.42 -4.79 13.61
CA THR A 864 31.44 -5.52 14.43
C THR A 864 30.00 -5.00 14.18
N PHE A 865 29.02 -5.62 14.82
CA PHE A 865 27.65 -5.13 14.79
C PHE A 865 27.52 -3.89 15.66
N ILE A 866 27.23 -2.75 15.01
CA ILE A 866 27.20 -1.42 15.65
C ILE A 866 25.80 -0.85 15.86
N GLY A 867 24.77 -1.50 15.30
CA GLY A 867 23.39 -1.07 15.43
C GLY A 867 22.40 -1.89 14.60
N ASN A 868 21.12 -1.52 14.65
CA ASN A 868 20.06 -2.15 13.84
C ASN A 868 19.01 -1.13 13.41
N GLY A 869 18.63 -1.14 12.13
CA GLY A 869 17.69 -0.19 11.53
C GLY A 869 16.20 -0.54 11.71
N LEU A 870 15.87 -1.67 12.35
CA LEU A 870 14.46 -2.07 12.58
C LEU A 870 14.01 -1.68 13.99
N PRO A 871 12.93 -0.87 14.14
CA PRO A 871 12.38 -0.52 15.45
C PRO A 871 11.78 -1.76 16.13
N LYS A 872 12.16 -2.01 17.39
CA LYS A 872 11.60 -3.10 18.18
C LYS A 872 10.23 -2.77 18.74
N PHE A 873 10.00 -1.50 19.11
CA PHE A 873 8.73 -1.06 19.69
C PHE A 873 8.07 -0.02 18.79
N LYS A 874 6.78 -0.19 18.53
CA LYS A 874 5.95 0.75 17.80
C LYS A 874 4.66 0.99 18.56
N ALA A 875 4.22 2.25 18.63
CA ALA A 875 2.99 2.63 19.30
C ALA A 875 2.21 3.68 18.50
N GLY A 876 0.88 3.61 18.58
CA GLY A 876 -0.04 4.59 18.02
C GLY A 876 -1.14 4.91 19.05
N LEU A 877 -1.52 6.17 19.19
CA LEU A 877 -2.61 6.61 20.04
C LEU A 877 -3.45 7.66 19.32
N GLN A 878 -4.64 7.28 18.94
CA GLN A 878 -5.64 8.18 18.39
C GLN A 878 -6.58 8.65 19.48
N ASN A 879 -6.79 9.94 19.55
CA ASN A 879 -7.76 10.56 20.42
C ASN A 879 -8.81 11.26 19.59
N THR A 880 -10.08 11.03 19.85
CA THR A 880 -11.21 11.65 19.14
C THR A 880 -12.21 12.18 20.16
N PHE A 881 -12.52 13.48 20.04
CA PHE A 881 -13.47 14.20 20.90
C PHE A 881 -14.61 14.68 20.01
N THR A 882 -15.83 14.48 20.42
CA THR A 882 -17.01 15.05 19.79
C THR A 882 -17.77 15.87 20.81
N TYR A 883 -18.06 17.12 20.48
CA TYR A 883 -18.90 17.98 21.30
C TYR A 883 -19.98 18.61 20.43
N LYS A 884 -21.23 18.12 20.57
CA LYS A 884 -22.35 18.47 19.67
C LYS A 884 -21.94 18.27 18.20
N ASN A 885 -21.82 19.38 17.46
CA ASN A 885 -21.47 19.37 16.05
C ASN A 885 -19.96 19.54 15.77
N PHE A 886 -19.15 19.75 16.82
CA PHE A 886 -17.70 19.82 16.71
C PHE A 886 -17.08 18.43 16.81
N ASP A 887 -16.09 18.14 15.97
CA ASP A 887 -15.18 17.01 16.10
C ASP A 887 -13.72 17.50 16.18
N PHE A 888 -13.01 17.02 17.18
CA PHE A 888 -11.59 17.27 17.34
C PHE A 888 -10.85 15.95 17.47
N SER A 889 -9.72 15.79 16.77
CA SER A 889 -8.93 14.59 16.90
C SER A 889 -7.44 14.87 16.73
N PHE A 890 -6.61 14.09 17.42
CA PHE A 890 -5.18 14.08 17.22
C PHE A 890 -4.62 12.67 17.30
N PHE A 891 -3.55 12.42 16.54
CA PHE A 891 -2.89 11.13 16.46
C PHE A 891 -1.42 11.26 16.87
N LEU A 892 -1.00 10.43 17.80
CA LEU A 892 0.37 10.28 18.26
C LEU A 892 0.93 8.96 17.74
N ARG A 893 2.16 9.00 17.22
CA ARG A 893 2.88 7.82 16.73
C ARG A 893 4.31 7.83 17.24
N GLY A 894 4.81 6.66 17.66
CA GLY A 894 6.19 6.52 18.12
C GLY A 894 6.83 5.22 17.66
N MET A 895 8.14 5.27 17.44
CA MET A 895 9.00 4.11 17.17
C MET A 895 10.25 4.21 18.05
N PHE A 896 10.67 3.07 18.64
CA PHE A 896 11.74 3.07 19.62
C PHE A 896 12.63 1.84 19.47
N ASP A 897 13.85 1.96 20.00
CA ASP A 897 14.92 0.96 20.02
C ASP A 897 15.33 0.52 18.60
N TYR A 898 15.83 1.50 17.84
CA TYR A 898 16.47 1.31 16.55
C TYR A 898 17.47 2.42 16.28
N ASP A 899 18.32 2.20 15.28
CA ASP A 899 19.36 3.12 14.88
C ASP A 899 19.10 3.64 13.46
N VAL A 900 19.49 4.88 13.20
CA VAL A 900 19.42 5.52 11.88
C VAL A 900 20.83 5.90 11.45
N LEU A 901 21.21 5.42 10.27
CA LEU A 901 22.40 5.86 9.59
C LEU A 901 22.15 7.23 8.94
N ASN A 902 22.85 8.25 9.40
CA ASN A 902 22.85 9.56 8.80
C ASN A 902 23.86 9.58 7.63
N GLU A 903 23.41 9.16 6.44
CA GLU A 903 24.27 9.10 5.25
C GLU A 903 24.74 10.52 4.86
N GLY A 904 23.92 11.55 5.08
CA GLY A 904 24.30 12.95 4.87
C GLY A 904 25.51 13.36 5.69
N ALA A 905 25.60 12.90 6.94
CA ALA A 905 26.74 13.22 7.81
C ALA A 905 28.05 12.59 7.33
N ILE A 906 28.01 11.42 6.65
CA ILE A 906 29.20 10.80 6.04
C ILE A 906 29.83 11.74 5.00
N TYR A 907 29.00 12.41 4.19
CA TYR A 907 29.48 13.20 3.05
C TYR A 907 29.61 14.69 3.33
N PHE A 908 28.82 15.22 4.26
CA PHE A 908 28.74 16.65 4.52
C PHE A 908 29.03 17.02 5.97
N GLY A 909 29.17 16.04 6.86
CA GLY A 909 29.38 16.28 8.29
C GLY A 909 30.84 16.48 8.71
N THR A 910 31.79 16.48 7.74
CA THR A 910 33.21 16.68 7.97
C THR A 910 33.78 17.69 6.98
N THR A 911 34.97 18.24 7.28
CA THR A 911 35.61 19.23 6.39
C THR A 911 36.38 18.60 5.23
N VAL A 912 36.50 17.27 5.15
CA VAL A 912 37.27 16.57 4.12
C VAL A 912 36.90 16.99 2.71
N ASN A 913 35.60 17.05 2.41
CA ASN A 913 35.12 17.39 1.07
C ASN A 913 35.35 18.87 0.71
N ILE A 914 35.17 19.77 1.66
CA ILE A 914 35.46 21.19 1.40
C ILE A 914 36.96 21.42 1.23
N ASP A 915 37.80 20.73 2.02
CA ASP A 915 39.26 20.89 1.97
C ASP A 915 39.88 20.24 0.72
N GLN A 916 39.40 19.10 0.30
CA GLN A 916 39.98 18.37 -0.84
C GLN A 916 39.38 18.73 -2.20
N SER A 917 38.09 19.08 -2.25
CA SER A 917 37.37 19.27 -3.50
C SER A 917 36.72 20.64 -3.65
N GLY A 918 36.77 21.53 -2.62
CA GLY A 918 36.11 22.81 -2.65
C GLY A 918 34.59 22.69 -2.80
N THR A 919 33.98 21.61 -2.32
CA THR A 919 32.53 21.43 -2.31
C THR A 919 31.93 21.82 -0.97
N ASN A 920 30.64 22.20 -0.96
CA ASN A 920 29.95 22.64 0.25
C ASN A 920 29.73 21.52 1.26
N VAL A 921 29.56 21.87 2.52
CA VAL A 921 29.36 20.96 3.66
C VAL A 921 28.27 21.51 4.60
N TYR A 922 27.83 20.70 5.57
CA TYR A 922 26.96 21.17 6.65
C TYR A 922 27.71 22.19 7.55
N LYS A 923 26.95 23.12 8.12
CA LYS A 923 27.54 24.13 9.06
C LYS A 923 28.24 23.45 10.25
N ASP A 924 27.69 22.37 10.74
CA ASP A 924 28.24 21.63 11.87
C ASP A 924 29.56 20.91 11.54
N ALA A 925 29.88 20.68 10.24
CA ALA A 925 31.13 20.10 9.80
C ALA A 925 32.33 20.89 10.27
N LEU A 926 32.23 22.25 10.33
CA LEU A 926 33.29 23.12 10.80
C LEU A 926 33.62 22.94 12.28
N LYS A 927 32.69 22.36 13.07
CA LYS A 927 32.91 22.03 14.47
C LYS A 927 33.66 20.70 14.64
N ASN A 928 33.53 19.80 13.67
CA ASN A 928 34.09 18.47 13.68
C ASN A 928 35.36 18.46 12.83
N LYS A 929 36.52 18.77 13.39
CA LYS A 929 37.79 18.90 12.69
C LYS A 929 38.35 17.53 12.23
N VAL A 930 37.58 16.81 11.42
CA VAL A 930 37.99 15.53 10.83
C VAL A 930 38.81 15.77 9.57
N THR A 931 40.02 15.19 9.52
CA THR A 931 40.97 15.35 8.41
C THR A 931 41.07 14.10 7.53
N GLU A 932 40.56 12.96 8.00
CA GLU A 932 40.57 11.69 7.29
C GLU A 932 39.31 11.42 6.49
N GLN A 933 39.44 10.60 5.44
CA GLN A 933 38.30 10.13 4.67
C GLN A 933 37.28 9.43 5.57
N PRO A 934 35.97 9.61 5.30
CA PRO A 934 34.94 8.98 6.09
C PRO A 934 34.98 7.45 5.94
N LEU A 935 35.01 6.77 7.10
CA LEU A 935 34.85 5.33 7.22
C LEU A 935 33.52 5.03 7.90
N PHE A 936 32.78 4.03 7.40
CA PHE A 936 31.55 3.64 8.03
C PHE A 936 31.76 3.10 9.44
N SER A 937 31.27 3.83 10.42
CA SER A 937 31.47 3.55 11.84
C SER A 937 30.25 3.95 12.67
N SER A 938 30.27 3.61 13.96
CA SER A 938 29.25 3.99 14.91
C SER A 938 29.09 5.52 15.07
N TYR A 939 30.06 6.31 14.64
CA TYR A 939 29.98 7.80 14.63
C TYR A 939 28.79 8.33 13.83
N TYR A 940 28.43 7.65 12.72
CA TYR A 940 27.35 8.07 11.82
C TYR A 940 26.00 7.43 12.15
N LEU A 941 25.95 6.60 13.21
CA LEU A 941 24.72 5.96 13.68
C LEU A 941 24.16 6.71 14.88
N GLU A 942 22.90 7.08 14.76
CA GLU A 942 22.18 7.79 15.83
C GLU A 942 20.93 7.01 16.23
N LYS A 943 20.47 7.21 17.49
CA LYS A 943 19.20 6.63 17.93
C LYS A 943 18.03 7.24 17.18
N GLY A 944 17.25 6.40 16.49
CA GLY A 944 16.09 6.79 15.69
C GLY A 944 14.81 7.00 16.51
N ASN A 945 14.87 6.91 17.85
CA ASN A 945 13.70 7.02 18.72
C ASN A 945 12.93 8.34 18.50
N PHE A 946 11.61 8.26 18.34
CA PHE A 946 10.77 9.45 18.25
C PHE A 946 9.36 9.25 18.78
N LEU A 947 8.75 10.38 19.16
CA LEU A 947 7.31 10.54 19.34
C LEU A 947 6.84 11.70 18.45
N LYS A 948 5.86 11.42 17.60
CA LYS A 948 5.35 12.36 16.59
C LYS A 948 3.89 12.69 16.86
N ILE A 949 3.54 13.98 16.83
CA ILE A 949 2.17 14.45 16.68
C ILE A 949 1.90 14.45 15.18
N ASP A 950 1.37 13.33 14.69
CA ASP A 950 1.31 13.02 13.26
C ASP A 950 0.23 13.82 12.54
N ASN A 951 -0.95 13.95 13.17
CA ASN A 951 -2.00 14.84 12.67
C ASN A 951 -2.86 15.42 13.80
N VAL A 952 -3.45 16.58 13.53
CA VAL A 952 -4.45 17.25 14.36
C VAL A 952 -5.56 17.76 13.46
N THR A 953 -6.80 17.42 13.75
CA THR A 953 -7.99 17.79 12.95
C THR A 953 -9.03 18.45 13.84
N LEU A 954 -9.62 19.53 13.36
CA LEU A 954 -10.78 20.19 13.96
C LEU A 954 -11.86 20.36 12.89
N GLY A 955 -13.06 19.89 13.14
CA GLY A 955 -14.18 19.96 12.22
C GLY A 955 -15.46 20.50 12.89
N TYR A 956 -16.36 21.04 12.08
CA TYR A 956 -17.69 21.43 12.46
C TYR A 956 -18.70 21.01 11.39
N THR A 957 -19.78 20.34 11.80
CA THR A 957 -20.83 19.84 10.91
C THR A 957 -22.12 20.65 11.08
N PHE A 958 -22.58 21.28 10.02
CA PHE A 958 -23.91 21.91 9.92
C PHE A 958 -24.92 20.89 9.43
N ASN A 959 -25.98 20.65 10.19
CA ASN A 959 -27.05 19.74 9.82
C ASN A 959 -28.27 20.57 9.40
N PHE A 960 -28.75 20.42 8.17
CA PHE A 960 -29.84 21.19 7.60
C PHE A 960 -31.15 20.37 7.59
N LYS A 961 -31.84 20.26 8.74
CA LYS A 961 -33.00 19.39 8.94
C LYS A 961 -34.16 19.63 7.98
N ASN A 962 -34.33 20.86 7.45
CA ASN A 962 -35.46 21.25 6.60
C ASN A 962 -35.05 21.66 5.18
N ASN A 963 -33.83 21.39 4.75
CA ASN A 963 -33.38 21.72 3.40
C ASN A 963 -33.53 20.51 2.48
N LYS A 964 -34.23 20.67 1.38
CA LYS A 964 -34.51 19.61 0.40
C LYS A 964 -33.25 19.22 -0.40
N TYR A 965 -32.27 20.12 -0.50
CA TYR A 965 -31.10 19.97 -1.40
C TYR A 965 -29.81 19.66 -0.66
N VAL A 966 -29.63 20.09 0.60
CA VAL A 966 -28.40 19.90 1.37
C VAL A 966 -28.75 19.27 2.71
N ARG A 967 -28.29 18.06 2.94
CA ARG A 967 -28.48 17.31 4.20
C ARG A 967 -27.50 17.79 5.27
N ASN A 968 -26.24 17.89 4.93
CA ASN A 968 -25.20 18.36 5.83
C ASN A 968 -24.06 19.07 5.08
N LEU A 969 -23.32 19.89 5.82
CA LEU A 969 -22.08 20.52 5.40
C LEU A 969 -21.07 20.39 6.55
N ARG A 970 -19.97 19.70 6.33
CA ARG A 970 -18.84 19.69 7.28
C ARG A 970 -17.68 20.51 6.73
N ILE A 971 -17.16 21.41 7.57
CA ILE A 971 -15.95 22.20 7.30
C ILE A 971 -14.89 21.74 8.30
N TYR A 972 -13.65 21.52 7.85
CA TYR A 972 -12.58 21.10 8.73
C TYR A 972 -11.23 21.68 8.36
N GLY A 973 -10.38 21.83 9.37
CA GLY A 973 -8.97 22.13 9.23
C GLY A 973 -8.14 20.97 9.78
N ASN A 974 -7.00 20.67 9.12
CA ASN A 974 -6.06 19.64 9.56
C ASN A 974 -4.63 20.15 9.42
N VAL A 975 -3.77 19.74 10.35
CA VAL A 975 -2.32 19.92 10.25
C VAL A 975 -1.67 18.55 10.39
N THR A 976 -0.84 18.17 9.40
CA THR A 976 -0.09 16.91 9.40
C THR A 976 1.38 17.19 9.70
N ASN A 977 2.05 16.25 10.39
CA ASN A 977 3.45 16.39 10.84
C ASN A 977 3.66 17.64 11.71
N LEU A 978 2.79 17.82 12.72
CA LEU A 978 2.80 19.03 13.55
C LEU A 978 4.10 19.18 14.36
N ALA A 979 4.58 18.08 14.97
CA ALA A 979 5.83 18.07 15.73
C ALA A 979 6.41 16.66 15.81
N THR A 980 7.73 16.57 15.82
CA THR A 980 8.49 15.34 16.09
C THR A 980 9.45 15.57 17.23
N ILE A 981 9.31 14.82 18.31
CA ILE A 981 10.18 14.83 19.48
C ILE A 981 11.19 13.72 19.30
N THR A 982 12.46 14.06 19.13
CA THR A 982 13.55 13.11 18.87
C THR A 982 14.90 13.71 19.24
N GLY A 983 15.86 12.85 19.53
CA GLY A 983 17.29 13.24 19.66
C GLY A 983 18.09 13.10 18.36
N TYR A 984 17.46 12.66 17.25
CA TYR A 984 18.12 12.49 15.96
C TYR A 984 18.49 13.83 15.31
N SER A 985 19.75 13.97 14.87
CA SER A 985 20.28 15.22 14.32
C SER A 985 19.88 15.49 12.87
N GLY A 986 19.69 14.43 12.05
CA GLY A 986 19.32 14.54 10.63
C GLY A 986 17.93 15.08 10.39
N LEU A 987 17.41 14.98 9.15
CA LEU A 987 16.13 15.57 8.74
C LEU A 987 14.94 14.92 9.46
N THR A 988 14.93 13.60 9.53
CA THR A 988 13.85 12.84 10.19
C THR A 988 14.31 11.46 10.62
N PRO A 989 13.96 11.00 11.83
CA PRO A 989 14.16 9.60 12.21
C PRO A 989 13.12 8.67 11.56
N ASP A 990 12.03 9.22 11.01
CA ASP A 990 10.94 8.50 10.34
C ASP A 990 11.36 8.12 8.90
N VAL A 991 12.43 7.34 8.81
CA VAL A 991 12.99 6.83 7.55
C VAL A 991 12.34 5.51 7.14
N ASN A 992 12.77 4.91 6.04
CA ASN A 992 12.35 3.55 5.70
C ASN A 992 12.82 2.56 6.78
N VAL A 993 11.86 1.96 7.50
CA VAL A 993 12.09 0.97 8.57
C VAL A 993 11.58 -0.42 8.16
N THR A 994 11.62 -0.75 6.88
CA THR A 994 11.15 -2.04 6.34
C THR A 994 12.23 -2.74 5.52
N GLY A 995 12.16 -4.07 5.48
CA GLY A 995 13.04 -4.89 4.65
C GLY A 995 14.46 -5.07 5.20
N LEU A 996 15.41 -5.37 4.30
CA LEU A 996 16.80 -5.72 4.66
C LEU A 996 17.71 -4.51 4.88
N GLN A 997 17.30 -3.34 4.36
CA GLN A 997 18.09 -2.09 4.35
C GLN A 997 17.26 -0.98 5.04
N ALA A 998 16.85 -1.24 6.28
CA ALA A 998 16.08 -0.32 7.10
C ALA A 998 16.99 0.64 7.86
N GLY A 999 16.49 1.84 8.20
CA GLY A 999 17.18 2.77 9.09
C GLY A 999 18.24 3.62 8.39
N ILE A 1000 18.06 4.04 7.13
CA ILE A 1000 18.97 4.99 6.46
C ILE A 1000 18.24 6.28 6.11
N GLU A 1001 18.76 7.40 6.56
CA GLU A 1001 18.48 8.71 5.97
C GLU A 1001 19.51 8.98 4.86
N LYS A 1002 19.04 8.98 3.61
CA LYS A 1002 19.90 9.17 2.45
C LYS A 1002 20.39 10.62 2.34
N ARG A 1003 21.63 10.81 1.84
CA ARG A 1003 22.32 12.10 1.69
C ARG A 1003 21.59 13.16 0.85
N GLY A 1004 20.66 12.76 -0.02
CA GLY A 1004 19.81 13.66 -0.82
C GLY A 1004 18.34 13.55 -0.47
N SER A 1005 18.01 13.26 0.79
CA SER A 1005 16.62 13.10 1.24
C SER A 1005 15.81 14.36 1.00
N TYR A 1006 14.55 14.15 0.63
CA TYR A 1006 13.57 15.22 0.45
C TYR A 1006 13.36 15.99 1.76
N PRO A 1007 13.21 17.32 1.76
CA PRO A 1007 12.98 18.07 2.98
C PRO A 1007 11.71 17.62 3.68
N THR A 1008 11.72 17.58 5.01
CA THR A 1008 10.50 17.25 5.75
C THR A 1008 9.53 18.42 5.71
N THR A 1009 8.24 18.13 5.52
CA THR A 1009 7.19 19.15 5.39
C THR A 1009 6.17 19.06 6.51
N ARG A 1010 5.55 20.19 6.83
CA ARG A 1010 4.32 20.31 7.59
C ARG A 1010 3.20 20.67 6.61
N THR A 1011 2.09 19.92 6.63
CA THR A 1011 1.00 20.12 5.69
C THR A 1011 -0.19 20.75 6.39
N PHE A 1012 -0.68 21.86 5.85
CA PHE A 1012 -1.89 22.55 6.28
C PHE A 1012 -3.01 22.23 5.30
N THR A 1013 -4.16 21.78 5.80
CA THR A 1013 -5.29 21.42 4.98
C THR A 1013 -6.56 22.12 5.42
N PHE A 1014 -7.35 22.55 4.47
CA PHE A 1014 -8.71 23.02 4.67
C PHE A 1014 -9.67 22.24 3.75
N GLY A 1015 -10.76 21.68 4.30
CA GLY A 1015 -11.65 20.83 3.54
C GLY A 1015 -13.13 21.05 3.85
N VAL A 1016 -13.96 20.62 2.89
CA VAL A 1016 -15.43 20.70 2.95
C VAL A 1016 -16.05 19.39 2.46
N ASN A 1017 -17.09 18.93 3.15
CA ASN A 1017 -17.90 17.78 2.73
C ASN A 1017 -19.37 18.22 2.66
N PHE A 1018 -20.03 17.94 1.54
CA PHE A 1018 -21.44 18.20 1.30
C PHE A 1018 -22.18 16.89 1.08
N GLY A 1019 -23.32 16.71 1.75
CA GLY A 1019 -24.30 15.68 1.42
C GLY A 1019 -25.54 16.33 0.81
N PHE A 1020 -25.90 15.92 -0.40
CA PHE A 1020 -27.08 16.39 -1.13
C PHE A 1020 -28.24 15.40 -1.03
#